data_3e47663f74f6a4085a5d3e2a5068e62b
#
_entry.id   3e47663f74f6a4085a5d3e2a5068e62b
#
_cell.length_a   1.000
_cell.length_b   1.000
_cell.length_c   1.000
_cell.angle_alpha   90.00
_cell.angle_beta   90.00
_cell.angle_gamma   90.00
#
_symmetry.space_group_name_H-M   'P 1'
#
loop_
_entity.id
_entity.type
_entity.pdbx_description
1 polymer ?
#
loop_
_entity_poly.entity_id
_entity_poly.type
_entity_poly.pdbx_seq_one_letter_code
_entity_poly.pdbx_strand_id
1 'polypeptide(L)'
;MAKAASNGIKQSIVFPWLVAGIGAYLVLPWLALEYGLTDATFIEYVDALGWRNSGVTWVVPLFLSLFLVIPRFSLSGRQCGWIFAAGASFGIVAIFCFFIAANLSMGLGTAVILLCLSALFAIGIAEIGFQRGDRFIAGAVIFVIFLVCVFIFFPTWTIFRTLLYTSDDTLAPFQFFDIVSAFGISRVIRNTLLLALSVGVFTTLFGLFFALYAMRATSRLRYLIRVFYILPIITPPFVVGMSLILLFGRAGMVNDGLMYLFGPHGLILTGAFERSGYIYGFWGIFLAQTLSLTPVSYMVLSSMLATINPAMEEAAMTMRANRWATLRDVTLPLLRPGIANAFLLCMISSAADFGNPLVLGGDYDVLSTEIYFSIAGAQLDFAKASALGVLLLILSLSVFIIQKKWVGQKSYVTVTGIQTAGSVVPLPNWLQRGLSVFIVLWLFLVGVLYVSIFLGGFVKQWGADYTLTIAHHRELWLGGFSSGAWPSFTNSLMFAFVAAPLTAMIGILIAYIISRKSFFGKGIIDFGTVLIFAIPGTVTGVAYILAFNTPPVELTGTAAILIITMAIRAMPVGIRGGMSALSQISTSLEEASVLQRAGSLKTIRSVLLPLIRSTIVSSMAYSFIRSMTTVSAVIFLATAGTNVATTYILSRVESGDTGIAVAYGSILILTMLVFTLLVEMVTGRSRVERQVKTK
;
A
#
# COMPACT_ATOMS: atom_id res chain seq x y z
N MET A 1 -57.89 10.48 1.87
CA MET A 1 -56.57 10.49 1.22
C MET A 1 -55.50 10.53 2.29
N ALA A 2 -54.93 9.42 2.66
CA ALA A 2 -53.66 9.29 3.36
C ALA A 2 -53.45 7.82 3.75
N LYS A 3 -53.35 6.91 2.79
CA LYS A 3 -52.52 5.71 2.93
C LYS A 3 -51.13 6.06 2.39
N ALA A 4 -50.43 6.94 3.08
CA ALA A 4 -49.00 7.00 2.97
C ALA A 4 -48.49 5.64 3.45
N ALA A 5 -48.09 4.84 2.49
CA ALA A 5 -47.56 3.53 2.68
C ALA A 5 -46.58 3.54 3.85
N SER A 6 -46.87 2.72 4.87
CA SER A 6 -45.86 2.33 5.85
C SER A 6 -44.73 1.69 5.09
N ASN A 7 -43.69 2.46 4.77
CA ASN A 7 -42.47 1.96 4.19
C ASN A 7 -41.68 1.21 5.26
N GLY A 8 -42.29 0.14 5.79
CA GLY A 8 -41.57 -0.81 6.63
C GLY A 8 -40.56 -1.62 5.80
N ILE A 9 -39.63 -2.24 6.47
CA ILE A 9 -38.63 -3.13 5.85
C ILE A 9 -39.41 -4.25 5.12
N LYS A 10 -39.22 -4.34 3.79
CA LYS A 10 -39.88 -5.41 3.01
C LYS A 10 -39.13 -6.72 3.23
N GLN A 11 -39.83 -7.80 3.43
CA GLN A 11 -39.27 -9.14 3.57
C GLN A 11 -38.31 -9.49 2.39
N SER A 12 -38.68 -9.09 1.18
CA SER A 12 -37.82 -9.33 -0.02
C SER A 12 -36.40 -8.75 0.03
N ILE A 13 -36.17 -7.77 0.92
CA ILE A 13 -34.86 -7.13 1.07
C ILE A 13 -34.01 -7.88 2.11
N VAL A 14 -34.65 -8.45 3.11
CA VAL A 14 -34.02 -9.18 4.20
C VAL A 14 -33.67 -10.62 3.79
N PHE A 15 -34.56 -11.21 2.99
CA PHE A 15 -34.51 -12.62 2.58
C PHE A 15 -33.14 -13.07 2.02
N PRO A 16 -32.48 -12.36 1.07
CA PRO A 16 -31.18 -12.79 0.54
C PRO A 16 -30.10 -12.92 1.62
N TRP A 17 -30.06 -11.97 2.57
CA TRP A 17 -29.07 -11.97 3.64
C TRP A 17 -29.29 -13.12 4.64
N LEU A 18 -30.56 -13.46 4.89
CA LEU A 18 -30.91 -14.58 5.76
C LEU A 18 -30.60 -15.91 5.12
N VAL A 19 -30.92 -16.08 3.82
CA VAL A 19 -30.57 -17.29 3.08
C VAL A 19 -29.07 -17.47 3.04
N ALA A 20 -28.30 -16.38 2.79
CA ALA A 20 -26.84 -16.44 2.80
C ALA A 20 -26.29 -16.79 4.20
N GLY A 21 -26.83 -16.20 5.28
CA GLY A 21 -26.37 -16.45 6.65
C GLY A 21 -26.73 -17.87 7.13
N ILE A 22 -27.95 -18.34 6.89
CA ILE A 22 -28.35 -19.70 7.24
C ILE A 22 -27.63 -20.74 6.37
N GLY A 23 -27.47 -20.47 5.07
CA GLY A 23 -26.69 -21.31 4.17
C GLY A 23 -25.23 -21.41 4.59
N ALA A 24 -24.63 -20.30 5.01
CA ALA A 24 -23.27 -20.29 5.55
C ALA A 24 -23.13 -21.14 6.82
N TYR A 25 -24.09 -21.05 7.73
CA TYR A 25 -24.12 -21.88 8.93
C TYR A 25 -24.20 -23.38 8.62
N LEU A 26 -24.96 -23.76 7.58
CA LEU A 26 -25.18 -25.17 7.21
C LEU A 26 -24.02 -25.75 6.41
N VAL A 27 -23.39 -24.96 5.53
CA VAL A 27 -22.46 -25.46 4.52
C VAL A 27 -21.02 -25.05 4.79
N LEU A 28 -20.79 -23.85 5.37
CA LEU A 28 -19.43 -23.37 5.57
C LEU A 28 -18.93 -23.64 7.00
N PRO A 29 -17.60 -23.87 7.18
CA PRO A 29 -17.04 -24.14 8.48
C PRO A 29 -17.25 -22.95 9.43
N TRP A 30 -17.89 -23.24 10.57
CA TRP A 30 -18.14 -22.29 11.66
C TRP A 30 -16.86 -21.98 12.42
N LEU A 31 -16.01 -23.00 12.64
CA LEU A 31 -14.71 -22.89 13.24
C LEU A 31 -13.63 -22.75 12.15
N ALA A 32 -12.49 -22.18 12.51
CA ALA A 32 -11.31 -22.17 11.66
C ALA A 32 -10.82 -23.63 11.44
N LEU A 33 -10.35 -23.88 10.21
CA LEU A 33 -9.75 -25.16 9.84
C LEU A 33 -8.23 -25.07 10.06
N GLU A 34 -7.65 -26.11 10.65
CA GLU A 34 -6.23 -26.13 11.00
C GLU A 34 -5.31 -26.05 9.76
N TYR A 35 -5.70 -26.72 8.67
CA TYR A 35 -4.94 -26.74 7.42
C TYR A 35 -5.53 -25.86 6.30
N GLY A 36 -6.53 -25.04 6.62
CA GLY A 36 -7.22 -24.19 5.64
C GLY A 36 -8.23 -24.96 4.77
N LEU A 37 -8.91 -24.23 3.88
CA LEU A 37 -10.03 -24.78 3.08
C LEU A 37 -9.61 -25.79 2.01
N THR A 38 -8.38 -25.68 1.48
CA THR A 38 -7.89 -26.51 0.37
C THR A 38 -7.30 -27.83 0.83
N ASP A 39 -6.73 -27.87 2.01
CA ASP A 39 -5.95 -28.99 2.51
C ASP A 39 -6.65 -29.72 3.67
N ALA A 40 -7.80 -29.19 4.15
CA ALA A 40 -8.60 -29.80 5.19
C ALA A 40 -9.16 -31.15 4.73
N THR A 41 -9.12 -32.12 5.63
CA THR A 41 -9.79 -33.41 5.41
C THR A 41 -11.31 -33.22 5.47
N PHE A 42 -12.06 -34.12 4.79
CA PHE A 42 -13.52 -34.08 4.83
C PHE A 42 -14.09 -34.17 6.26
N ILE A 43 -13.42 -34.92 7.12
CA ILE A 43 -13.83 -35.09 8.54
C ILE A 43 -13.65 -33.77 9.27
N GLU A 44 -12.47 -33.14 9.19
CA GLU A 44 -12.19 -31.85 9.80
C GLU A 44 -13.17 -30.75 9.33
N TYR A 45 -13.45 -30.74 8.01
CA TYR A 45 -14.44 -29.81 7.45
C TYR A 45 -15.83 -30.00 8.04
N VAL A 46 -16.30 -31.25 8.16
CA VAL A 46 -17.62 -31.58 8.71
C VAL A 46 -17.68 -31.25 10.22
N ASP A 47 -16.61 -31.54 10.95
CA ASP A 47 -16.56 -31.26 12.40
C ASP A 47 -16.49 -29.73 12.69
N ALA A 48 -16.00 -28.93 11.75
CA ALA A 48 -15.98 -27.48 11.84
C ALA A 48 -17.35 -26.82 11.50
N LEU A 49 -18.36 -27.57 11.04
CA LEU A 49 -19.69 -27.02 10.70
C LEU A 49 -20.47 -26.60 11.97
N GLY A 50 -21.20 -25.51 11.85
CA GLY A 50 -21.97 -24.94 12.99
C GLY A 50 -22.97 -25.91 13.61
N TRP A 51 -23.66 -26.70 12.80
CA TRP A 51 -24.67 -27.66 13.29
C TRP A 51 -24.09 -28.91 13.95
N ARG A 52 -22.83 -29.22 13.73
CA ARG A 52 -22.11 -30.34 14.36
C ARG A 52 -21.50 -29.95 15.70
N ASN A 53 -21.15 -28.70 15.85
CA ASN A 53 -20.67 -28.14 17.12
C ASN A 53 -21.82 -27.99 18.12
N SER A 54 -21.53 -28.08 19.39
CA SER A 54 -22.44 -28.07 20.53
C SER A 54 -23.81 -27.42 20.31
N GLY A 55 -24.90 -28.00 20.85
CA GLY A 55 -26.30 -27.56 20.65
C GLY A 55 -26.62 -26.08 20.81
N VAL A 56 -25.70 -25.30 21.43
CA VAL A 56 -25.83 -23.83 21.64
C VAL A 56 -25.75 -23.08 20.31
N THR A 57 -24.99 -23.56 19.32
CA THR A 57 -24.81 -22.87 18.02
C THR A 57 -26.07 -22.84 17.16
N TRP A 58 -27.06 -23.74 17.40
CA TRP A 58 -28.37 -23.72 16.74
C TRP A 58 -29.18 -22.46 17.02
N VAL A 59 -28.83 -21.70 18.08
CA VAL A 59 -29.43 -20.39 18.33
C VAL A 59 -29.20 -19.41 17.17
N VAL A 60 -28.10 -19.55 16.41
CA VAL A 60 -27.75 -18.62 15.32
C VAL A 60 -28.74 -18.62 14.18
N PRO A 61 -29.09 -19.77 13.53
CA PRO A 61 -30.09 -19.77 12.47
C PRO A 61 -31.50 -19.41 13.00
N LEU A 62 -31.87 -19.79 14.23
CA LEU A 62 -33.10 -19.36 14.88
C LEU A 62 -33.14 -17.84 15.06
N PHE A 63 -32.06 -17.26 15.59
CA PHE A 63 -31.93 -15.80 15.77
C PHE A 63 -32.02 -15.07 14.42
N LEU A 64 -31.33 -15.54 13.39
CA LEU A 64 -31.41 -14.96 12.04
C LEU A 64 -32.85 -15.02 11.51
N SER A 65 -33.57 -16.14 11.73
CA SER A 65 -34.95 -16.29 11.24
C SER A 65 -35.95 -15.30 11.87
N LEU A 66 -35.67 -14.80 13.09
CA LEU A 66 -36.49 -13.77 13.74
C LEU A 66 -36.60 -12.49 12.90
N PHE A 67 -35.55 -12.13 12.16
CA PHE A 67 -35.55 -10.96 11.27
C PHE A 67 -36.58 -11.08 10.12
N LEU A 68 -37.03 -12.28 9.75
CA LEU A 68 -38.11 -12.47 8.79
C LEU A 68 -39.50 -12.19 9.38
N VAL A 69 -39.64 -12.38 10.69
CA VAL A 69 -40.93 -12.24 11.38
C VAL A 69 -41.19 -10.76 11.74
N ILE A 70 -40.18 -10.02 12.09
CA ILE A 70 -40.25 -8.61 12.50
C ILE A 70 -41.03 -7.74 11.50
N PRO A 71 -40.82 -7.80 10.18
CA PRO A 71 -41.54 -6.98 9.20
C PRO A 71 -43.05 -7.30 9.10
N ARG A 72 -43.51 -8.42 9.68
CA ARG A 72 -44.92 -8.82 9.69
C ARG A 72 -45.73 -8.10 10.78
N PHE A 73 -45.05 -7.58 11.82
CA PHE A 73 -45.69 -6.79 12.84
C PHE A 73 -46.00 -5.40 12.28
N SER A 74 -47.12 -4.85 12.72
CA SER A 74 -47.61 -3.50 12.31
C SER A 74 -46.82 -2.37 12.99
N LEU A 75 -45.49 -2.42 12.87
CA LEU A 75 -44.57 -1.45 13.43
C LEU A 75 -44.28 -0.31 12.44
N SER A 76 -44.03 0.88 12.97
CA SER A 76 -43.54 1.99 12.13
C SER A 76 -42.14 1.66 11.57
N GLY A 77 -41.80 2.21 10.40
CA GLY A 77 -40.48 1.97 9.79
C GLY A 77 -39.30 2.26 10.73
N ARG A 78 -39.39 3.32 11.55
CA ARG A 78 -38.38 3.65 12.57
C ARG A 78 -38.26 2.59 13.67
N GLN A 79 -39.40 2.09 14.19
CA GLN A 79 -39.38 1.04 15.22
C GLN A 79 -38.75 -0.24 14.68
N CYS A 80 -39.16 -0.65 13.48
CA CYS A 80 -38.59 -1.76 12.79
C CYS A 80 -37.06 -1.58 12.61
N GLY A 81 -36.64 -0.37 12.21
CA GLY A 81 -35.23 -0.03 12.06
C GLY A 81 -34.41 -0.17 13.35
N TRP A 82 -34.96 0.29 14.50
CA TRP A 82 -34.30 0.13 15.79
C TRP A 82 -34.17 -1.33 16.20
N ILE A 83 -35.21 -2.15 15.98
CA ILE A 83 -35.17 -3.59 16.31
C ILE A 83 -34.11 -4.30 15.45
N PHE A 84 -34.04 -3.98 14.15
CA PHE A 84 -33.02 -4.53 13.27
C PHE A 84 -31.61 -4.12 13.68
N ALA A 85 -31.38 -2.85 13.96
CA ALA A 85 -30.09 -2.36 14.37
C ALA A 85 -29.64 -2.96 15.71
N ALA A 86 -30.52 -2.93 16.73
CA ALA A 86 -30.21 -3.49 18.04
C ALA A 86 -30.02 -5.02 17.99
N GLY A 87 -30.91 -5.74 17.29
CA GLY A 87 -30.79 -7.18 17.14
C GLY A 87 -29.52 -7.61 16.41
N ALA A 88 -29.23 -6.98 15.29
CA ALA A 88 -27.99 -7.30 14.56
C ALA A 88 -26.72 -6.99 15.38
N SER A 89 -26.69 -5.85 16.10
CA SER A 89 -25.58 -5.51 16.99
C SER A 89 -25.44 -6.56 18.11
N PHE A 90 -26.56 -6.95 18.74
CA PHE A 90 -26.54 -7.99 19.75
C PHE A 90 -25.99 -9.31 19.19
N GLY A 91 -26.43 -9.72 18.00
CA GLY A 91 -25.94 -10.94 17.35
C GLY A 91 -24.44 -10.90 17.08
N ILE A 92 -23.92 -9.76 16.59
CA ILE A 92 -22.47 -9.58 16.35
C ILE A 92 -21.70 -9.71 17.67
N VAL A 93 -22.12 -8.98 18.72
CA VAL A 93 -21.45 -9.00 20.02
C VAL A 93 -21.53 -10.40 20.65
N ALA A 94 -22.70 -11.07 20.57
CA ALA A 94 -22.88 -12.41 21.12
C ALA A 94 -21.95 -13.44 20.45
N ILE A 95 -21.79 -13.39 19.12
CA ILE A 95 -20.85 -14.25 18.40
C ILE A 95 -19.41 -14.00 18.87
N PHE A 96 -18.97 -12.73 18.95
CA PHE A 96 -17.63 -12.41 19.44
C PHE A 96 -17.41 -12.89 20.88
N CYS A 97 -18.37 -12.63 21.79
CA CYS A 97 -18.29 -13.09 23.16
C CYS A 97 -18.22 -14.62 23.26
N PHE A 98 -18.99 -15.34 22.44
CA PHE A 98 -18.94 -16.81 22.39
C PHE A 98 -17.55 -17.31 22.01
N PHE A 99 -16.97 -16.79 20.92
CA PHE A 99 -15.66 -17.23 20.47
C PHE A 99 -14.54 -16.87 21.43
N ILE A 100 -14.60 -15.70 22.07
CA ILE A 100 -13.63 -15.29 23.10
C ILE A 100 -13.76 -16.19 24.33
N ALA A 101 -14.99 -16.43 24.83
CA ALA A 101 -15.20 -17.24 26.02
C ALA A 101 -14.85 -18.71 25.82
N ALA A 102 -15.06 -19.24 24.62
CA ALA A 102 -14.73 -20.61 24.26
C ALA A 102 -13.25 -20.77 23.84
N ASN A 103 -12.52 -19.68 23.68
CA ASN A 103 -11.16 -19.64 23.13
C ASN A 103 -11.04 -20.39 21.79
N LEU A 104 -12.01 -20.15 20.89
CA LEU A 104 -12.11 -20.77 19.59
C LEU A 104 -11.87 -19.74 18.48
N SER A 105 -11.40 -20.22 17.32
CA SER A 105 -11.14 -19.38 16.15
C SER A 105 -12.29 -19.44 15.15
N MET A 106 -12.67 -18.27 14.64
CA MET A 106 -13.79 -18.08 13.73
C MET A 106 -13.45 -18.62 12.33
N GLY A 107 -14.32 -19.47 11.78
CA GLY A 107 -14.22 -19.96 10.41
C GLY A 107 -14.90 -19.05 9.38
N LEU A 108 -14.85 -19.48 8.12
CA LEU A 108 -15.45 -18.75 6.99
C LEU A 108 -16.97 -18.59 7.14
N GLY A 109 -17.67 -19.60 7.66
CA GLY A 109 -19.10 -19.55 7.91
C GLY A 109 -19.49 -18.44 8.89
N THR A 110 -18.71 -18.29 9.97
CA THR A 110 -18.89 -17.21 10.95
C THR A 110 -18.64 -15.85 10.32
N ALA A 111 -17.62 -15.69 9.49
CA ALA A 111 -17.34 -14.45 8.77
C ALA A 111 -18.50 -14.02 7.86
N VAL A 112 -19.10 -14.96 7.12
CA VAL A 112 -20.28 -14.69 6.28
C VAL A 112 -21.49 -14.31 7.12
N ILE A 113 -21.73 -14.95 8.26
CA ILE A 113 -22.84 -14.61 9.18
C ILE A 113 -22.64 -13.20 9.75
N LEU A 114 -21.44 -12.83 10.17
CA LEU A 114 -21.11 -11.46 10.62
C LEU A 114 -21.34 -10.43 9.52
N LEU A 115 -21.03 -10.75 8.27
CA LEU A 115 -21.33 -9.90 7.12
C LEU A 115 -22.83 -9.75 6.90
N CYS A 116 -23.61 -10.83 7.03
CA CYS A 116 -25.07 -10.78 6.95
C CYS A 116 -25.69 -9.93 8.08
N LEU A 117 -25.22 -10.10 9.31
CA LEU A 117 -25.65 -9.29 10.44
C LEU A 117 -25.28 -7.80 10.25
N SER A 118 -24.10 -7.51 9.71
CA SER A 118 -23.70 -6.14 9.38
C SER A 118 -24.58 -5.51 8.30
N ALA A 119 -25.02 -6.30 7.31
CA ALA A 119 -25.98 -5.85 6.30
C ALA A 119 -27.38 -5.59 6.91
N LEU A 120 -27.85 -6.45 7.82
CA LEU A 120 -29.10 -6.24 8.54
C LEU A 120 -29.04 -5.01 9.45
N PHE A 121 -27.91 -4.78 10.12
CA PHE A 121 -27.66 -3.55 10.87
C PHE A 121 -27.73 -2.31 9.96
N ALA A 122 -27.12 -2.37 8.78
CA ALA A 122 -27.17 -1.29 7.81
C ALA A 122 -28.59 -0.98 7.32
N ILE A 123 -29.38 -2.01 7.06
CA ILE A 123 -30.80 -1.86 6.73
C ILE A 123 -31.54 -1.18 7.89
N GLY A 124 -31.28 -1.62 9.13
CA GLY A 124 -31.88 -1.05 10.32
C GLY A 124 -31.63 0.44 10.48
N ILE A 125 -30.36 0.87 10.41
CA ILE A 125 -30.04 2.30 10.57
C ILE A 125 -30.51 3.16 9.38
N ALA A 126 -30.59 2.61 8.17
CA ALA A 126 -31.16 3.32 7.04
C ALA A 126 -32.65 3.64 7.28
N GLU A 127 -33.45 2.70 7.84
CA GLU A 127 -34.87 2.91 8.17
C GLU A 127 -35.06 3.90 9.34
N ILE A 128 -34.09 4.04 10.23
CA ILE A 128 -34.09 5.08 11.28
C ILE A 128 -33.96 6.48 10.67
N GLY A 129 -33.42 6.57 9.44
CA GLY A 129 -33.26 7.81 8.69
C GLY A 129 -31.79 8.18 8.38
N PHE A 130 -30.85 7.31 8.68
CA PHE A 130 -29.46 7.53 8.33
C PHE A 130 -29.30 7.68 6.80
N GLN A 131 -28.57 8.72 6.38
CA GLN A 131 -28.35 9.05 4.96
C GLN A 131 -29.67 9.14 4.14
N ARG A 132 -30.70 9.75 4.73
CA ARG A 132 -32.04 9.90 4.13
C ARG A 132 -32.71 8.57 3.74
N GLY A 133 -32.36 7.48 4.44
CA GLY A 133 -32.92 6.15 4.20
C GLY A 133 -32.25 5.39 3.04
N ASP A 134 -31.11 5.84 2.53
CA ASP A 134 -30.39 5.11 1.48
C ASP A 134 -29.63 3.91 2.07
N ARG A 135 -30.19 2.71 1.85
CA ARG A 135 -29.67 1.45 2.37
C ARG A 135 -28.29 1.10 1.82
N PHE A 136 -28.03 1.43 0.54
CA PHE A 136 -26.73 1.15 -0.06
C PHE A 136 -25.63 2.02 0.59
N ILE A 137 -25.89 3.31 0.77
CA ILE A 137 -24.92 4.20 1.43
C ILE A 137 -24.72 3.82 2.89
N ALA A 138 -25.79 3.46 3.60
CA ALA A 138 -25.68 2.97 4.97
C ALA A 138 -24.79 1.72 5.06
N GLY A 139 -25.01 0.74 4.18
CA GLY A 139 -24.18 -0.47 4.09
C GLY A 139 -22.74 -0.17 3.74
N ALA A 140 -22.50 0.71 2.79
CA ALA A 140 -21.16 1.11 2.37
C ALA A 140 -20.39 1.82 3.50
N VAL A 141 -21.03 2.72 4.25
CA VAL A 141 -20.43 3.40 5.40
C VAL A 141 -20.07 2.41 6.50
N ILE A 142 -21.00 1.50 6.84
CA ILE A 142 -20.77 0.48 7.88
C ILE A 142 -19.64 -0.46 7.48
N PHE A 143 -19.64 -0.94 6.24
CA PHE A 143 -18.58 -1.79 5.70
C PHE A 143 -17.20 -1.11 5.79
N VAL A 144 -17.13 0.17 5.43
CA VAL A 144 -15.86 0.93 5.52
C VAL A 144 -15.44 1.14 6.96
N ILE A 145 -16.37 1.48 7.87
CA ILE A 145 -16.06 1.61 9.31
C ILE A 145 -15.56 0.28 9.85
N PHE A 146 -16.25 -0.83 9.55
CA PHE A 146 -15.84 -2.17 9.96
C PHE A 146 -14.41 -2.49 9.47
N LEU A 147 -14.13 -2.25 8.19
CA LEU A 147 -12.81 -2.48 7.60
C LEU A 147 -11.72 -1.66 8.30
N VAL A 148 -11.98 -0.37 8.55
CA VAL A 148 -11.03 0.52 9.25
C VAL A 148 -10.84 0.08 10.70
N CYS A 149 -11.90 -0.29 11.40
CA CYS A 149 -11.83 -0.74 12.79
C CYS A 149 -11.06 -2.06 12.92
N VAL A 150 -11.38 -3.06 12.09
CA VAL A 150 -10.81 -4.41 12.20
C VAL A 150 -9.37 -4.47 11.66
N PHE A 151 -9.08 -3.83 10.55
CA PHE A 151 -7.78 -4.00 9.88
C PHE A 151 -6.80 -2.84 10.08
N ILE A 152 -7.22 -1.75 10.76
CA ILE A 152 -6.34 -0.62 11.04
C ILE A 152 -6.29 -0.34 12.54
N PHE A 153 -7.42 -0.04 13.17
CA PHE A 153 -7.43 0.34 14.59
C PHE A 153 -7.16 -0.84 15.51
N PHE A 154 -7.75 -2.00 15.28
CA PHE A 154 -7.54 -3.18 16.13
C PHE A 154 -6.08 -3.65 16.12
N PRO A 155 -5.40 -3.86 14.95
CA PRO A 155 -3.99 -4.21 14.95
C PRO A 155 -3.09 -3.12 15.55
N THR A 156 -3.42 -1.85 15.34
CA THR A 156 -2.68 -0.75 15.98
C THR A 156 -2.86 -0.80 17.50
N TRP A 157 -4.05 -1.09 17.98
CA TRP A 157 -4.33 -1.26 19.40
C TRP A 157 -3.55 -2.43 20.02
N THR A 158 -3.44 -3.57 19.31
CA THR A 158 -2.69 -4.73 19.83
C THR A 158 -1.22 -4.42 20.06
N ILE A 159 -0.56 -3.63 19.20
CA ILE A 159 0.80 -3.16 19.45
C ILE A 159 0.88 -2.36 20.76
N PHE A 160 -0.06 -1.43 20.99
CA PHE A 160 -0.08 -0.65 22.24
C PHE A 160 -0.37 -1.53 23.45
N ARG A 161 -1.27 -2.51 23.33
CA ARG A 161 -1.55 -3.47 24.38
C ARG A 161 -0.30 -4.25 24.79
N THR A 162 0.47 -4.76 23.83
CA THR A 162 1.72 -5.50 24.05
C THR A 162 2.77 -4.66 24.80
N LEU A 163 2.70 -3.34 24.72
CA LEU A 163 3.58 -2.44 25.49
C LEU A 163 3.10 -2.17 26.92
N LEU A 164 1.82 -2.36 27.18
CA LEU A 164 1.23 -2.12 28.51
C LEU A 164 1.22 -3.37 29.37
N TYR A 165 1.33 -4.56 28.77
CA TYR A 165 1.28 -5.85 29.45
C TYR A 165 2.50 -6.69 29.10
N THR A 166 3.09 -7.35 30.09
CA THR A 166 4.14 -8.35 29.90
C THR A 166 3.56 -9.65 29.32
N SER A 167 4.43 -10.59 28.94
CA SER A 167 4.03 -11.95 28.54
C SER A 167 3.13 -12.66 29.57
N ASP A 168 3.27 -12.30 30.87
CA ASP A 168 2.53 -12.88 31.98
C ASP A 168 1.23 -12.09 32.30
N ASP A 169 0.74 -11.26 31.37
CA ASP A 169 -0.43 -10.39 31.52
C ASP A 169 -0.37 -9.42 32.73
N THR A 170 0.84 -9.11 33.21
CA THR A 170 1.04 -8.12 34.28
C THR A 170 1.22 -6.72 33.66
N LEU A 171 0.62 -5.70 34.28
CA LEU A 171 0.69 -4.31 33.82
C LEU A 171 2.12 -3.77 33.99
N ALA A 172 2.75 -3.36 32.90
CA ALA A 172 4.09 -2.79 32.84
C ALA A 172 4.14 -1.48 32.06
N PRO A 173 3.54 -0.39 32.58
CA PRO A 173 3.35 0.87 31.83
C PRO A 173 4.66 1.58 31.47
N PHE A 174 5.78 1.23 32.11
CA PHE A 174 7.10 1.81 31.85
C PHE A 174 7.95 0.99 30.87
N GLN A 175 7.51 -0.23 30.48
CA GLN A 175 8.23 -1.13 29.58
C GLN A 175 8.68 -0.44 28.27
N PHE A 176 7.85 0.44 27.71
CA PHE A 176 8.22 1.24 26.53
C PHE A 176 9.47 2.09 26.79
N PHE A 177 9.53 2.78 27.91
CA PHE A 177 10.67 3.66 28.25
C PHE A 177 11.93 2.84 28.53
N ASP A 178 11.81 1.69 29.20
CA ASP A 178 12.92 0.79 29.47
C ASP A 178 13.53 0.27 28.16
N ILE A 179 12.70 -0.15 27.21
CA ILE A 179 13.15 -0.62 25.90
C ILE A 179 13.80 0.51 25.10
N VAL A 180 13.17 1.69 25.04
CA VAL A 180 13.69 2.81 24.25
C VAL A 180 14.98 3.39 24.83
N SER A 181 15.16 3.32 26.16
CA SER A 181 16.39 3.73 26.84
C SER A 181 17.50 2.68 26.83
N ALA A 182 17.21 1.46 26.36
CA ALA A 182 18.19 0.38 26.31
C ALA A 182 19.40 0.74 25.43
N PHE A 183 20.55 0.13 25.79
CA PHE A 183 21.80 0.39 25.08
C PHE A 183 21.71 0.10 23.59
N GLY A 184 22.14 1.04 22.77
CA GLY A 184 22.15 0.92 21.29
C GLY A 184 20.90 1.48 20.60
N ILE A 185 19.72 1.49 21.23
CA ILE A 185 18.48 1.96 20.59
C ILE A 185 18.55 3.43 20.18
N SER A 186 19.17 4.29 20.98
CA SER A 186 19.42 5.70 20.62
C SER A 186 20.22 5.85 19.33
N ARG A 187 21.19 4.94 19.07
CA ARG A 187 21.96 4.89 17.81
C ARG A 187 21.04 4.51 16.64
N VAL A 188 20.20 3.51 16.80
CA VAL A 188 19.25 3.05 15.78
C VAL A 188 18.26 4.17 15.39
N ILE A 189 17.74 4.89 16.39
CA ILE A 189 16.86 6.05 16.17
C ILE A 189 17.59 7.14 15.36
N ARG A 190 18.79 7.52 15.81
CA ARG A 190 19.62 8.52 15.14
C ARG A 190 19.94 8.10 13.69
N ASN A 191 20.32 6.85 13.49
CA ASN A 191 20.62 6.31 12.16
C ASN A 191 19.42 6.41 11.23
N THR A 192 18.23 6.01 11.71
CA THR A 192 16.98 6.09 10.95
C THR A 192 16.65 7.54 10.56
N LEU A 193 16.77 8.47 11.51
CA LEU A 193 16.48 9.89 11.26
C LEU A 193 17.47 10.52 10.27
N LEU A 194 18.77 10.27 10.45
CA LEU A 194 19.80 10.79 9.55
C LEU A 194 19.64 10.24 8.13
N LEU A 195 19.39 8.94 8.00
CA LEU A 195 19.16 8.30 6.71
C LEU A 195 17.92 8.88 6.04
N ALA A 196 16.77 8.91 6.76
CA ALA A 196 15.52 9.38 6.21
C ALA A 196 15.57 10.86 5.79
N LEU A 197 16.22 11.70 6.59
CA LEU A 197 16.43 13.12 6.27
C LEU A 197 17.30 13.28 5.02
N SER A 198 18.43 12.59 4.97
CA SER A 198 19.37 12.66 3.84
C SER A 198 18.72 12.17 2.55
N VAL A 199 18.08 11.00 2.57
CA VAL A 199 17.35 10.46 1.42
C VAL A 199 16.23 11.40 1.00
N GLY A 200 15.45 11.92 1.96
CA GLY A 200 14.38 12.89 1.67
C GLY A 200 14.87 14.13 0.93
N VAL A 201 16.00 14.72 1.36
CA VAL A 201 16.59 15.91 0.72
C VAL A 201 17.07 15.57 -0.70
N PHE A 202 17.87 14.53 -0.86
CA PHE A 202 18.49 14.24 -2.17
C PHE A 202 17.47 13.71 -3.18
N THR A 203 16.53 12.87 -2.80
CA THR A 203 15.45 12.41 -3.68
C THR A 203 14.56 13.55 -4.14
N THR A 204 14.30 14.54 -3.26
CA THR A 204 13.51 15.72 -3.62
C THR A 204 14.28 16.62 -4.58
N LEU A 205 15.55 16.85 -4.33
CA LEU A 205 16.42 17.64 -5.21
C LEU A 205 16.52 17.00 -6.60
N PHE A 206 16.80 15.70 -6.66
CA PHE A 206 16.92 14.98 -7.94
C PHE A 206 15.57 14.86 -8.65
N GLY A 207 14.48 14.58 -7.91
CA GLY A 207 13.13 14.61 -8.46
C GLY A 207 12.74 15.96 -9.04
N LEU A 208 13.17 17.08 -8.41
CA LEU A 208 12.98 18.43 -8.93
C LEU A 208 13.78 18.64 -10.24
N PHE A 209 15.01 18.18 -10.31
CA PHE A 209 15.81 18.25 -11.53
C PHE A 209 15.13 17.50 -12.69
N PHE A 210 14.65 16.29 -12.44
CA PHE A 210 13.91 15.52 -13.43
C PHE A 210 12.60 16.19 -13.82
N ALA A 211 11.82 16.72 -12.86
CA ALA A 211 10.53 17.37 -13.14
C ALA A 211 10.71 18.64 -13.97
N LEU A 212 11.64 19.49 -13.59
CA LEU A 212 11.95 20.71 -14.35
C LEU A 212 12.40 20.37 -15.77
N TYR A 213 13.30 19.40 -15.90
CA TYR A 213 13.80 19.00 -17.22
C TYR A 213 12.71 18.38 -18.11
N ALA A 214 11.95 17.42 -17.58
CA ALA A 214 10.92 16.72 -18.34
C ALA A 214 9.82 17.68 -18.84
N MET A 215 9.46 18.68 -18.01
CA MET A 215 8.37 19.61 -18.30
C MET A 215 8.79 20.88 -19.05
N ARG A 216 10.05 21.30 -18.94
CA ARG A 216 10.53 22.60 -19.38
C ARG A 216 11.70 22.57 -20.37
N ALA A 217 12.38 21.42 -20.55
CA ALA A 217 13.47 21.33 -21.51
C ALA A 217 12.97 21.17 -22.94
N THR A 218 13.73 21.74 -23.87
CA THR A 218 13.48 21.62 -25.32
C THR A 218 14.14 20.37 -25.93
N SER A 219 15.02 19.70 -25.18
CA SER A 219 15.79 18.53 -25.62
C SER A 219 14.93 17.26 -25.76
N ARG A 220 15.27 16.41 -26.74
CA ARG A 220 14.67 15.07 -26.92
C ARG A 220 14.95 14.11 -25.79
N LEU A 221 15.99 14.36 -24.98
CA LEU A 221 16.34 13.56 -23.79
C LEU A 221 15.16 13.43 -22.78
N ARG A 222 14.23 14.40 -22.76
CA ARG A 222 13.01 14.34 -21.94
C ARG A 222 12.17 13.08 -22.16
N TYR A 223 12.22 12.49 -23.37
CA TYR A 223 11.46 11.26 -23.66
C TYR A 223 12.08 10.03 -23.00
N LEU A 224 13.42 9.99 -22.91
CA LEU A 224 14.15 8.91 -22.24
C LEU A 224 13.85 8.87 -20.74
N ILE A 225 13.67 10.03 -20.11
CA ILE A 225 13.32 10.11 -18.69
C ILE A 225 12.06 9.29 -18.42
N ARG A 226 11.05 9.36 -19.32
CA ARG A 226 9.78 8.65 -19.16
C ARG A 226 9.95 7.12 -19.11
N VAL A 227 10.89 6.58 -19.84
CA VAL A 227 11.17 5.13 -19.83
C VAL A 227 11.94 4.75 -18.58
N PHE A 228 12.96 5.50 -18.24
CA PHE A 228 13.88 5.14 -17.16
C PHE A 228 13.32 5.37 -15.75
N TYR A 229 12.31 6.26 -15.55
CA TYR A 229 11.72 6.40 -14.22
C TYR A 229 10.73 5.27 -13.89
N ILE A 230 10.20 4.58 -14.90
CA ILE A 230 9.28 3.46 -14.69
C ILE A 230 10.00 2.27 -14.05
N LEU A 231 11.23 1.98 -14.48
CA LEU A 231 12.00 0.83 -14.01
C LEU A 231 12.13 0.74 -12.48
N PRO A 232 12.59 1.78 -11.76
CA PRO A 232 12.67 1.70 -10.30
C PRO A 232 11.32 1.60 -9.59
N ILE A 233 10.23 2.06 -10.21
CA ILE A 233 8.88 1.95 -9.63
C ILE A 233 8.37 0.50 -9.65
N ILE A 234 8.67 -0.23 -10.72
CA ILE A 234 8.25 -1.63 -10.89
C ILE A 234 9.20 -2.63 -10.23
N THR A 235 10.38 -2.19 -9.81
CA THR A 235 11.41 -3.02 -9.19
C THR A 235 11.23 -3.06 -7.68
N PRO A 236 11.28 -4.24 -7.03
CA PRO A 236 11.37 -4.30 -5.58
C PRO A 236 12.59 -3.51 -5.08
N PRO A 237 12.46 -2.64 -4.06
CA PRO A 237 13.55 -1.75 -3.63
C PRO A 237 14.88 -2.46 -3.35
N PHE A 238 14.83 -3.61 -2.67
CA PHE A 238 16.02 -4.39 -2.30
C PHE A 238 16.79 -4.98 -3.51
N VAL A 239 16.12 -5.15 -4.66
CA VAL A 239 16.79 -5.62 -5.90
C VAL A 239 17.75 -4.55 -6.42
N VAL A 240 17.44 -3.27 -6.22
CA VAL A 240 18.38 -2.17 -6.49
C VAL A 240 19.59 -2.26 -5.56
N GLY A 241 19.36 -2.57 -4.27
CA GLY A 241 20.43 -2.85 -3.30
C GLY A 241 21.32 -4.01 -3.73
N MET A 242 20.74 -5.11 -4.20
CA MET A 242 21.49 -6.25 -4.73
C MET A 242 22.37 -5.87 -5.92
N SER A 243 21.86 -5.06 -6.84
CA SER A 243 22.65 -4.63 -7.99
C SER A 243 23.84 -3.73 -7.57
N LEU A 244 23.64 -2.93 -6.53
CA LEU A 244 24.76 -2.17 -5.95
C LEU A 244 25.84 -3.09 -5.35
N ILE A 245 25.43 -4.22 -4.72
CA ILE A 245 26.37 -5.22 -4.24
C ILE A 245 27.14 -5.88 -5.40
N LEU A 246 26.45 -6.22 -6.49
CA LEU A 246 27.11 -6.78 -7.68
C LEU A 246 28.16 -5.82 -8.28
N LEU A 247 27.90 -4.51 -8.24
CA LEU A 247 28.82 -3.52 -8.81
C LEU A 247 29.89 -3.07 -7.83
N PHE A 248 29.52 -2.77 -6.59
CA PHE A 248 30.36 -2.08 -5.60
C PHE A 248 30.59 -2.89 -4.32
N GLY A 249 30.10 -4.14 -4.24
CA GLY A 249 30.36 -5.03 -3.12
C GLY A 249 31.84 -5.47 -3.06
N ARG A 250 32.19 -6.24 -2.03
CA ARG A 250 33.59 -6.70 -1.84
C ARG A 250 34.15 -7.41 -3.07
N ALA A 251 33.37 -8.24 -3.71
CA ALA A 251 33.67 -8.91 -4.99
C ALA A 251 32.94 -8.23 -6.17
N GLY A 252 32.81 -6.90 -6.14
CA GLY A 252 32.05 -6.14 -7.13
C GLY A 252 32.89 -5.79 -8.35
N MET A 253 32.24 -5.79 -9.52
CA MET A 253 32.92 -5.55 -10.83
C MET A 253 33.66 -4.22 -10.89
N VAL A 254 33.19 -3.18 -10.20
CA VAL A 254 33.85 -1.87 -10.13
C VAL A 254 35.13 -1.97 -9.31
N ASN A 255 35.13 -2.71 -8.21
CA ASN A 255 36.34 -2.92 -7.41
C ASN A 255 37.39 -3.74 -8.16
N ASP A 256 36.98 -4.80 -8.87
CA ASP A 256 37.88 -5.59 -9.74
C ASP A 256 38.46 -4.72 -10.84
N GLY A 257 37.67 -3.88 -11.47
CA GLY A 257 38.14 -2.92 -12.49
C GLY A 257 39.12 -1.89 -11.93
N LEU A 258 38.89 -1.38 -10.73
CA LEU A 258 39.80 -0.46 -10.05
C LEU A 258 41.12 -1.15 -9.69
N MET A 259 41.09 -2.40 -9.22
CA MET A 259 42.28 -3.19 -8.95
C MET A 259 43.11 -3.46 -10.24
N TYR A 260 42.40 -3.77 -11.35
CA TYR A 260 43.05 -3.98 -12.63
C TYR A 260 43.72 -2.72 -13.18
N LEU A 261 43.06 -1.55 -13.06
CA LEU A 261 43.56 -0.28 -13.60
C LEU A 261 44.67 0.35 -12.75
N PHE A 262 44.57 0.26 -11.43
CA PHE A 262 45.44 0.97 -10.49
C PHE A 262 46.34 0.05 -9.66
N GLY A 263 46.27 -1.28 -9.87
CA GLY A 263 47.05 -2.26 -9.16
C GLY A 263 46.93 -2.17 -7.63
N PRO A 264 48.06 -2.25 -6.87
CA PRO A 264 48.01 -2.15 -5.40
C PRO A 264 47.44 -0.83 -4.86
N HIS A 265 47.52 0.26 -5.66
CA HIS A 265 46.89 1.54 -5.30
C HIS A 265 45.37 1.51 -5.40
N GLY A 266 44.79 0.68 -6.29
CA GLY A 266 43.38 0.38 -6.32
C GLY A 266 42.92 -0.31 -5.03
N LEU A 267 43.78 -1.18 -4.50
CA LEU A 267 43.54 -1.87 -3.23
C LEU A 267 43.57 -0.91 -2.03
N ILE A 268 44.39 0.16 -2.09
CA ILE A 268 44.43 1.21 -1.04
C ILE A 268 43.12 2.04 -1.08
N LEU A 269 42.59 2.37 -2.25
CA LEU A 269 41.34 3.05 -2.43
C LEU A 269 40.15 2.18 -1.92
N THR A 270 40.10 0.91 -2.32
CA THR A 270 39.11 -0.04 -1.84
C THR A 270 39.27 -0.33 -0.36
N GLY A 271 40.48 -0.48 0.17
CA GLY A 271 40.75 -0.72 1.59
C GLY A 271 40.43 0.46 2.49
N ALA A 272 40.55 1.71 2.01
CA ALA A 272 40.05 2.88 2.73
C ALA A 272 38.51 2.90 2.80
N PHE A 273 37.86 2.46 1.75
CA PHE A 273 36.41 2.30 1.70
C PHE A 273 35.93 1.06 2.47
N GLU A 274 36.66 -0.05 2.49
CA GLU A 274 36.34 -1.23 3.31
C GLU A 274 36.30 -0.92 4.82
N ARG A 275 37.27 -0.13 5.32
CA ARG A 275 37.27 0.29 6.74
C ARG A 275 36.11 1.22 7.10
N SER A 276 35.57 1.95 6.13
CA SER A 276 34.45 2.87 6.34
C SER A 276 33.08 2.25 6.08
N GLY A 277 33.02 0.94 5.74
CA GLY A 277 31.75 0.30 5.40
C GLY A 277 31.16 0.77 4.06
N TYR A 278 31.96 1.25 3.18
CA TYR A 278 31.78 1.78 1.81
C TYR A 278 30.38 1.58 1.16
N ILE A 279 29.98 0.34 0.78
CA ILE A 279 28.65 0.05 0.24
C ILE A 279 27.73 -0.58 1.30
N TYR A 280 28.31 -1.21 2.32
CA TYR A 280 27.56 -1.76 3.45
C TYR A 280 27.47 -0.71 4.56
N GLY A 281 26.27 -0.27 4.88
CA GLY A 281 26.00 0.77 5.85
C GLY A 281 25.31 2.01 5.26
N PHE A 282 25.52 3.16 5.85
CA PHE A 282 24.82 4.40 5.52
C PHE A 282 24.86 4.75 4.01
N TRP A 283 26.02 4.73 3.39
CA TRP A 283 26.18 5.18 2.00
C TRP A 283 25.51 4.27 0.98
N GLY A 284 25.57 2.95 1.18
CA GLY A 284 24.89 2.01 0.29
C GLY A 284 23.37 2.09 0.41
N ILE A 285 22.85 2.13 1.63
CA ILE A 285 21.42 2.28 1.87
C ILE A 285 20.93 3.63 1.30
N PHE A 286 21.68 4.71 1.57
CA PHE A 286 21.38 6.05 1.06
C PHE A 286 21.30 6.07 -0.48
N LEU A 287 22.28 5.46 -1.16
CA LEU A 287 22.30 5.41 -2.61
C LEU A 287 21.15 4.56 -3.17
N ALA A 288 20.94 3.37 -2.62
CA ALA A 288 19.84 2.48 -3.04
C ALA A 288 18.48 3.13 -2.87
N GLN A 289 18.21 3.72 -1.71
CA GLN A 289 16.94 4.40 -1.44
C GLN A 289 16.79 5.67 -2.29
N THR A 290 17.85 6.43 -2.50
CA THR A 290 17.82 7.61 -3.37
C THR A 290 17.46 7.23 -4.81
N LEU A 291 18.04 6.15 -5.35
CA LEU A 291 17.72 5.63 -6.68
C LEU A 291 16.27 5.16 -6.76
N SER A 292 15.79 4.42 -5.76
CA SER A 292 14.43 3.84 -5.74
C SER A 292 13.33 4.89 -5.50
N LEU A 293 13.58 5.93 -4.71
CA LEU A 293 12.57 6.92 -4.31
C LEU A 293 12.58 8.20 -5.17
N THR A 294 13.63 8.48 -5.93
CA THR A 294 13.68 9.64 -6.85
C THR A 294 12.50 9.67 -7.84
N PRO A 295 12.05 8.54 -8.43
CA PRO A 295 10.87 8.54 -9.29
C PRO A 295 9.58 8.96 -8.57
N VAL A 296 9.44 8.66 -7.29
CA VAL A 296 8.27 9.07 -6.48
C VAL A 296 8.25 10.58 -6.33
N SER A 297 9.39 11.17 -5.97
CA SER A 297 9.55 12.62 -5.89
C SER A 297 9.29 13.31 -7.25
N TYR A 298 9.85 12.75 -8.33
CA TYR A 298 9.60 13.23 -9.69
C TYR A 298 8.11 13.25 -10.04
N MET A 299 7.36 12.20 -9.73
CA MET A 299 5.91 12.13 -10.00
C MET A 299 5.14 13.22 -9.25
N VAL A 300 5.44 13.42 -7.96
CA VAL A 300 4.80 14.46 -7.15
C VAL A 300 5.10 15.84 -7.72
N LEU A 301 6.36 16.14 -8.00
CA LEU A 301 6.79 17.45 -8.48
C LEU A 301 6.35 17.76 -9.91
N SER A 302 6.37 16.77 -10.80
CA SER A 302 5.89 16.93 -12.17
C SER A 302 4.38 17.18 -12.22
N SER A 303 3.60 16.49 -11.38
CA SER A 303 2.16 16.73 -11.28
C SER A 303 1.84 18.13 -10.78
N MET A 304 2.56 18.61 -9.75
CA MET A 304 2.42 19.98 -9.23
C MET A 304 2.86 21.04 -10.24
N LEU A 305 3.97 20.79 -10.95
CA LEU A 305 4.47 21.69 -11.98
C LEU A 305 3.47 21.84 -13.15
N ALA A 306 2.75 20.76 -13.47
CA ALA A 306 1.71 20.78 -14.50
C ALA A 306 0.46 21.59 -14.10
N THR A 307 0.24 21.87 -12.81
CA THR A 307 -0.89 22.69 -12.33
C THR A 307 -0.60 24.19 -12.30
N ILE A 308 0.66 24.60 -12.46
CA ILE A 308 1.03 26.03 -12.51
C ILE A 308 0.48 26.64 -13.79
N ASN A 309 -0.27 27.75 -13.64
CA ASN A 309 -0.85 28.44 -14.78
C ASN A 309 0.26 29.14 -15.61
N PRO A 310 0.44 28.81 -16.89
CA PRO A 310 1.44 29.43 -17.76
C PRO A 310 1.34 30.96 -17.85
N ALA A 311 0.13 31.51 -17.73
CA ALA A 311 -0.10 32.96 -17.78
C ALA A 311 0.68 33.74 -16.70
N MET A 312 0.96 33.14 -15.55
CA MET A 312 1.78 33.79 -14.51
C MET A 312 3.24 33.94 -14.94
N GLU A 313 3.75 32.96 -15.69
CA GLU A 313 5.12 32.98 -16.22
C GLU A 313 5.21 33.95 -17.42
N GLU A 314 4.20 33.95 -18.29
CA GLU A 314 4.09 34.90 -19.40
C GLU A 314 4.00 36.34 -18.89
N ALA A 315 3.22 36.60 -17.83
CA ALA A 315 3.17 37.92 -17.20
C ALA A 315 4.53 38.38 -16.68
N ALA A 316 5.31 37.51 -16.04
CA ALA A 316 6.66 37.81 -15.60
C ALA A 316 7.58 38.16 -16.80
N MET A 317 7.50 37.39 -17.89
CA MET A 317 8.25 37.66 -19.10
C MET A 317 7.85 39.01 -19.75
N THR A 318 6.57 39.35 -19.72
CA THR A 318 6.07 40.66 -20.21
C THR A 318 6.63 41.81 -19.35
N MET A 319 6.85 41.58 -18.06
CA MET A 319 7.53 42.49 -17.15
C MET A 319 9.06 42.49 -17.29
N ARG A 320 9.61 41.99 -18.39
CA ARG A 320 11.05 41.86 -18.71
C ARG A 320 11.85 40.94 -17.79
N ALA A 321 11.20 40.02 -17.04
CA ALA A 321 11.94 38.98 -16.33
C ALA A 321 12.58 38.01 -17.32
N ASN A 322 13.85 37.67 -17.09
CA ASN A 322 14.51 36.61 -17.87
C ASN A 322 14.07 35.24 -17.40
N ARG A 323 14.38 34.19 -18.18
CA ARG A 323 13.99 32.80 -17.86
C ARG A 323 14.43 32.33 -16.46
N TRP A 324 15.58 32.79 -15.99
CA TRP A 324 16.07 32.45 -14.63
C TRP A 324 15.27 33.17 -13.55
N ALA A 325 14.98 34.47 -13.72
CA ALA A 325 14.15 35.22 -12.79
C ALA A 325 12.72 34.64 -12.73
N THR A 326 12.13 34.31 -13.87
CA THR A 326 10.81 33.65 -13.91
C THR A 326 10.83 32.31 -13.16
N LEU A 327 11.84 31.48 -13.35
CA LEU A 327 11.98 30.21 -12.63
C LEU A 327 12.14 30.44 -11.13
N ARG A 328 13.04 31.35 -10.71
CA ARG A 328 13.37 31.58 -9.30
C ARG A 328 12.26 32.29 -8.54
N ASP A 329 11.64 33.32 -9.15
CA ASP A 329 10.76 34.23 -8.45
C ASP A 329 9.27 33.89 -8.64
N VAL A 330 8.91 33.08 -9.66
CA VAL A 330 7.53 32.65 -9.93
C VAL A 330 7.37 31.15 -9.76
N THR A 331 8.08 30.34 -10.57
CA THR A 331 7.85 28.88 -10.64
C THR A 331 8.24 28.17 -9.35
N LEU A 332 9.46 28.40 -8.81
CA LEU A 332 9.92 27.74 -7.59
C LEU A 332 9.12 28.13 -6.34
N PRO A 333 8.74 29.39 -6.12
CA PRO A 333 7.87 29.77 -5.00
C PRO A 333 6.50 29.10 -5.07
N LEU A 334 5.88 29.00 -6.25
CA LEU A 334 4.61 28.31 -6.44
C LEU A 334 4.75 26.78 -6.25
N LEU A 335 5.94 26.24 -6.49
CA LEU A 335 6.22 24.81 -6.32
C LEU A 335 6.59 24.43 -4.87
N ARG A 336 6.84 25.40 -3.98
CA ARG A 336 7.24 25.13 -2.56
C ARG A 336 6.35 24.10 -1.85
N PRO A 337 5.01 24.14 -1.95
CA PRO A 337 4.17 23.11 -1.33
C PRO A 337 4.43 21.71 -1.91
N GLY A 338 4.69 21.62 -3.23
CA GLY A 338 5.05 20.37 -3.90
C GLY A 338 6.39 19.83 -3.46
N ILE A 339 7.40 20.71 -3.31
CA ILE A 339 8.74 20.36 -2.80
C ILE A 339 8.64 19.81 -1.38
N ALA A 340 7.91 20.50 -0.49
CA ALA A 340 7.69 20.06 0.87
C ALA A 340 6.96 18.71 0.92
N ASN A 341 5.93 18.52 0.07
CA ASN A 341 5.19 17.26 -0.01
C ASN A 341 6.07 16.10 -0.51
N ALA A 342 6.89 16.32 -1.54
CA ALA A 342 7.82 15.31 -2.06
C ALA A 342 8.87 14.93 -1.00
N PHE A 343 9.45 15.91 -0.32
CA PHE A 343 10.43 15.70 0.75
C PHE A 343 9.86 14.84 1.88
N LEU A 344 8.71 15.22 2.43
CA LEU A 344 8.11 14.52 3.56
C LEU A 344 7.66 13.10 3.16
N LEU A 345 7.14 12.93 1.94
CA LEU A 345 6.77 11.61 1.42
C LEU A 345 7.99 10.70 1.26
N CYS A 346 9.09 11.20 0.69
CA CYS A 346 10.32 10.42 0.53
C CYS A 346 11.00 10.13 1.87
N MET A 347 10.96 11.06 2.82
CA MET A 347 11.47 10.89 4.17
C MET A 347 10.72 9.77 4.92
N ILE A 348 9.37 9.77 4.88
CA ILE A 348 8.56 8.69 5.47
C ILE A 348 8.85 7.36 4.78
N SER A 349 8.93 7.36 3.44
CA SER A 349 9.20 6.14 2.67
C SER A 349 10.57 5.55 2.96
N SER A 350 11.58 6.40 3.17
CA SER A 350 12.93 5.99 3.57
C SER A 350 12.96 5.39 4.98
N ALA A 351 12.32 6.04 5.96
CA ALA A 351 12.24 5.52 7.33
C ALA A 351 11.47 4.19 7.43
N ALA A 352 10.51 3.99 6.53
CA ALA A 352 9.70 2.78 6.45
C ALA A 352 10.29 1.67 5.58
N ASP A 353 11.38 1.96 4.85
CA ASP A 353 12.03 0.98 4.00
C ASP A 353 12.78 -0.05 4.85
N PHE A 354 12.48 -1.30 4.55
CA PHE A 354 13.08 -2.45 5.21
C PHE A 354 14.09 -3.15 4.28
N GLY A 355 13.75 -3.25 2.99
CA GLY A 355 14.45 -4.12 2.07
C GLY A 355 15.91 -3.69 1.78
N ASN A 356 16.14 -2.40 1.53
CA ASN A 356 17.51 -1.90 1.31
C ASN A 356 18.37 -1.98 2.57
N PRO A 357 17.90 -1.54 3.76
CA PRO A 357 18.67 -1.70 4.99
C PRO A 357 18.99 -3.15 5.34
N LEU A 358 18.10 -4.10 5.06
CA LEU A 358 18.36 -5.52 5.33
C LEU A 358 19.51 -6.06 4.48
N VAL A 359 19.58 -5.68 3.21
CA VAL A 359 20.57 -6.20 2.26
C VAL A 359 21.89 -5.44 2.34
N LEU A 360 21.86 -4.13 2.59
CA LEU A 360 23.02 -3.24 2.57
C LEU A 360 23.44 -2.71 3.95
N GLY A 361 22.69 -3.03 5.02
CA GLY A 361 22.88 -2.43 6.35
C GLY A 361 24.27 -2.66 6.95
N GLY A 362 24.78 -3.87 6.86
CA GLY A 362 25.99 -4.21 7.61
C GLY A 362 25.79 -3.91 9.10
N ASP A 363 26.68 -3.09 9.69
CA ASP A 363 26.59 -2.64 11.07
C ASP A 363 25.75 -1.36 11.27
N TYR A 364 25.05 -0.91 10.23
CA TYR A 364 24.22 0.30 10.27
C TYR A 364 22.75 -0.05 10.46
N ASP A 365 22.38 -0.31 11.71
CA ASP A 365 21.02 -0.66 12.08
C ASP A 365 20.07 0.52 12.01
N VAL A 366 18.86 0.27 11.50
CA VAL A 366 17.73 1.20 11.46
C VAL A 366 16.50 0.57 12.13
N LEU A 367 15.51 1.40 12.49
CA LEU A 367 14.31 0.92 13.19
C LEU A 367 13.59 -0.21 12.46
N SER A 368 13.50 -0.15 11.14
CA SER A 368 12.80 -1.17 10.35
C SER A 368 13.48 -2.54 10.37
N THR A 369 14.81 -2.60 10.34
CA THR A 369 15.58 -3.85 10.45
C THR A 369 15.60 -4.37 11.87
N GLU A 370 15.73 -3.49 12.86
CA GLU A 370 15.72 -3.89 14.28
C GLU A 370 14.37 -4.50 14.71
N ILE A 371 13.25 -3.96 14.18
CA ILE A 371 11.92 -4.57 14.33
C ILE A 371 11.91 -6.00 13.76
N TYR A 372 12.48 -6.19 12.58
CA TYR A 372 12.54 -7.51 11.95
C TYR A 372 13.36 -8.50 12.78
N PHE A 373 14.57 -8.13 13.16
CA PHE A 373 15.44 -9.00 13.94
C PHE A 373 14.88 -9.31 15.34
N SER A 374 14.07 -8.43 15.91
CA SER A 374 13.37 -8.71 17.18
C SER A 374 12.35 -9.85 17.05
N ILE A 375 11.75 -10.05 15.88
CA ILE A 375 10.76 -11.12 15.63
C ILE A 375 11.40 -12.34 14.94
N ALA A 376 12.25 -12.14 13.92
CA ALA A 376 12.88 -13.22 13.18
C ALA A 376 14.10 -13.82 13.92
N GLY A 377 14.62 -13.13 14.93
CA GLY A 377 15.72 -13.57 15.75
C GLY A 377 15.31 -14.67 16.76
N ALA A 378 16.29 -15.30 17.36
CA ALA A 378 16.10 -16.41 18.31
C ALA A 378 15.29 -16.04 19.58
N GLN A 379 15.19 -14.76 19.92
CA GLN A 379 14.53 -14.30 21.14
C GLN A 379 13.02 -14.10 21.00
N LEU A 380 12.48 -13.94 19.76
CA LEU A 380 11.05 -13.69 19.49
C LEU A 380 10.46 -12.58 20.38
N ASP A 381 11.18 -11.44 20.48
CA ASP A 381 10.83 -10.34 21.40
C ASP A 381 9.76 -9.42 20.78
N PHE A 382 8.50 -9.79 20.95
CA PHE A 382 7.36 -9.00 20.49
C PHE A 382 7.21 -7.65 21.21
N ALA A 383 7.66 -7.56 22.47
CA ALA A 383 7.60 -6.31 23.23
C ALA A 383 8.56 -5.28 22.64
N LYS A 384 9.82 -5.68 22.37
CA LYS A 384 10.80 -4.83 21.70
C LYS A 384 10.34 -4.44 20.30
N ALA A 385 9.86 -5.39 19.49
CA ALA A 385 9.32 -5.12 18.17
C ALA A 385 8.16 -4.11 18.21
N SER A 386 7.26 -4.24 19.20
CA SER A 386 6.13 -3.33 19.40
C SER A 386 6.60 -1.93 19.83
N ALA A 387 7.56 -1.82 20.74
CA ALA A 387 8.10 -0.53 21.18
C ALA A 387 8.76 0.24 20.03
N LEU A 388 9.61 -0.44 19.25
CA LEU A 388 10.25 0.15 18.08
C LEU A 388 9.23 0.47 16.99
N GLY A 389 8.19 -0.37 16.84
CA GLY A 389 7.07 -0.14 15.94
C GLY A 389 6.26 1.12 16.28
N VAL A 390 5.93 1.33 17.57
CA VAL A 390 5.28 2.56 18.04
C VAL A 390 6.17 3.77 17.83
N LEU A 391 7.47 3.66 18.08
CA LEU A 391 8.41 4.74 17.85
C LEU A 391 8.45 5.14 16.37
N LEU A 392 8.52 4.16 15.47
CA LEU A 392 8.50 4.39 14.02
C LEU A 392 7.15 4.94 13.56
N LEU A 393 6.04 4.52 14.17
CA LEU A 393 4.71 5.06 13.94
C LEU A 393 4.60 6.52 14.37
N ILE A 394 5.09 6.87 15.57
CA ILE A 394 5.11 8.25 16.07
C ILE A 394 5.92 9.13 15.12
N LEU A 395 7.09 8.68 14.69
CA LEU A 395 7.92 9.38 13.74
C LEU A 395 7.17 9.65 12.43
N SER A 396 6.61 8.61 11.81
CA SER A 396 5.88 8.71 10.54
C SER A 396 4.64 9.58 10.64
N LEU A 397 3.87 9.43 11.74
CA LEU A 397 2.66 10.22 11.98
C LEU A 397 2.99 11.70 12.25
N SER A 398 4.06 12.00 12.98
CA SER A 398 4.54 13.36 13.22
C SER A 398 4.90 14.06 11.92
N VAL A 399 5.67 13.40 11.06
CA VAL A 399 6.02 13.91 9.73
C VAL A 399 4.77 14.14 8.88
N PHE A 400 3.80 13.21 8.92
CA PHE A 400 2.55 13.35 8.20
C PHE A 400 1.68 14.52 8.72
N ILE A 401 1.60 14.72 10.04
CA ILE A 401 0.87 15.86 10.65
C ILE A 401 1.52 17.18 10.25
N ILE A 402 2.85 17.25 10.27
CA ILE A 402 3.61 18.40 9.79
C ILE A 402 3.28 18.68 8.32
N GLN A 403 3.29 17.64 7.48
CA GLN A 403 2.90 17.75 6.07
C GLN A 403 1.50 18.33 5.91
N LYS A 404 0.50 17.78 6.61
CA LYS A 404 -0.90 18.21 6.53
C LYS A 404 -1.07 19.67 6.98
N LYS A 405 -0.41 20.08 8.06
CA LYS A 405 -0.48 21.45 8.58
C LYS A 405 0.26 22.45 7.69
N TRP A 406 1.42 22.08 7.20
CA TRP A 406 2.29 23.00 6.45
C TRP A 406 1.85 23.17 5.00
N VAL A 407 1.46 22.07 4.34
CA VAL A 407 1.04 22.06 2.93
C VAL A 407 -0.45 22.37 2.78
N GLY A 408 -1.30 21.90 3.70
CA GLY A 408 -2.77 22.03 3.62
C GLY A 408 -3.32 23.43 3.78
N GLN A 409 -2.55 24.40 4.30
CA GLN A 409 -3.03 25.76 4.57
C GLN A 409 -2.88 26.74 3.39
N LYS A 410 -2.18 26.36 2.32
CA LYS A 410 -1.94 27.26 1.17
C LYS A 410 -2.45 26.62 -0.14
N SER A 411 -3.76 26.62 -0.30
CA SER A 411 -4.39 26.36 -1.60
C SER A 411 -4.22 27.62 -2.47
N TYR A 412 -3.34 27.56 -3.45
CA TYR A 412 -3.29 28.58 -4.50
C TYR A 412 -4.40 28.27 -5.50
N VAL A 413 -5.63 28.70 -5.21
CA VAL A 413 -6.75 28.62 -6.14
C VAL A 413 -6.52 29.69 -7.19
N THR A 414 -6.40 29.31 -8.46
CA THR A 414 -6.44 30.26 -9.57
C THR A 414 -7.81 30.90 -9.61
N VAL A 415 -7.84 32.23 -9.59
CA VAL A 415 -9.07 33.03 -9.53
C VAL A 415 -10.05 32.75 -10.68
N THR A 416 -9.60 32.15 -11.78
CA THR A 416 -10.40 31.93 -12.99
C THR A 416 -10.81 30.48 -13.24
N GLY A 417 -10.28 29.48 -12.50
CA GLY A 417 -10.70 28.06 -12.65
C GLY A 417 -10.48 27.40 -14.02
N ILE A 418 -10.09 28.16 -15.02
CA ILE A 418 -9.88 27.70 -16.41
C ILE A 418 -8.39 27.73 -16.71
N GLN A 419 -7.83 26.60 -17.10
CA GLN A 419 -6.47 26.56 -17.65
C GLN A 419 -6.47 27.28 -19.00
N THR A 420 -5.91 28.49 -19.04
CA THR A 420 -5.67 29.18 -20.29
C THR A 420 -4.56 28.46 -21.05
N ALA A 421 -4.78 28.27 -22.35
CA ALA A 421 -3.75 27.76 -23.26
C ALA A 421 -2.63 28.81 -23.34
N GLY A 422 -1.54 28.56 -22.63
CA GLY A 422 -0.33 29.39 -22.62
C GLY A 422 0.90 28.56 -22.93
N SER A 423 1.97 29.22 -23.38
CA SER A 423 3.26 28.56 -23.65
C SER A 423 4.09 28.49 -22.36
N VAL A 424 4.56 27.30 -22.05
CA VAL A 424 5.43 27.06 -20.91
C VAL A 424 6.80 27.68 -21.16
N VAL A 425 7.30 28.49 -20.21
CA VAL A 425 8.62 29.13 -20.32
C VAL A 425 9.74 28.07 -20.24
N PRO A 426 10.61 27.96 -21.26
CA PRO A 426 11.69 26.97 -21.26
C PRO A 426 12.78 27.33 -20.25
N LEU A 427 13.56 26.31 -19.83
CA LEU A 427 14.68 26.50 -18.92
C LEU A 427 15.75 27.43 -19.53
N PRO A 428 16.50 28.18 -18.67
CA PRO A 428 17.74 28.85 -19.08
C PRO A 428 18.74 27.84 -19.70
N ASN A 429 19.42 28.25 -20.78
CA ASN A 429 20.29 27.35 -21.53
C ASN A 429 21.42 26.72 -20.69
N TRP A 430 22.02 27.51 -19.78
CA TRP A 430 23.07 27.01 -18.90
C TRP A 430 22.55 25.96 -17.90
N LEU A 431 21.36 26.19 -17.32
CA LEU A 431 20.72 25.24 -16.42
C LEU A 431 20.29 23.97 -17.16
N GLN A 432 19.72 24.11 -18.37
CA GLN A 432 19.35 22.97 -19.19
C GLN A 432 20.56 22.12 -19.54
N ARG A 433 21.71 22.71 -19.86
CA ARG A 433 22.95 21.98 -20.12
C ARG A 433 23.46 21.23 -18.89
N GLY A 434 23.52 21.91 -17.72
CA GLY A 434 23.93 21.29 -16.46
C GLY A 434 23.01 20.12 -16.08
N LEU A 435 21.70 20.31 -16.16
CA LEU A 435 20.74 19.24 -15.91
C LEU A 435 20.84 18.11 -16.94
N SER A 436 21.16 18.40 -18.21
CA SER A 436 21.36 17.36 -19.23
C SER A 436 22.52 16.44 -18.85
N VAL A 437 23.66 17.00 -18.42
CA VAL A 437 24.82 16.21 -17.97
C VAL A 437 24.44 15.35 -16.77
N PHE A 438 23.80 15.93 -15.75
CA PHE A 438 23.33 15.20 -14.58
C PHE A 438 22.40 14.04 -14.96
N ILE A 439 21.41 14.29 -15.83
CA ILE A 439 20.44 13.29 -16.26
C ILE A 439 21.12 12.18 -17.06
N VAL A 440 22.06 12.49 -17.95
CA VAL A 440 22.80 11.47 -18.71
C VAL A 440 23.62 10.58 -17.77
N LEU A 441 24.33 11.16 -16.79
CA LEU A 441 25.08 10.40 -15.80
C LEU A 441 24.16 9.52 -14.95
N TRP A 442 23.01 10.03 -14.53
CA TRP A 442 22.01 9.27 -13.78
C TRP A 442 21.41 8.13 -14.60
N LEU A 443 21.02 8.40 -15.86
CA LEU A 443 20.49 7.36 -16.75
C LEU A 443 21.56 6.30 -17.06
N PHE A 444 22.80 6.68 -17.18
CA PHE A 444 23.92 5.75 -17.32
C PHE A 444 24.06 4.86 -16.08
N LEU A 445 24.08 5.44 -14.87
CA LEU A 445 24.15 4.68 -13.62
C LEU A 445 22.98 3.70 -13.50
N VAL A 446 21.75 4.17 -13.71
CA VAL A 446 20.54 3.32 -13.69
C VAL A 446 20.66 2.23 -14.77
N GLY A 447 21.09 2.57 -15.97
CA GLY A 447 21.31 1.59 -17.04
C GLY A 447 22.29 0.49 -16.65
N VAL A 448 23.44 0.85 -16.08
CA VAL A 448 24.45 -0.12 -15.58
C VAL A 448 23.87 -1.01 -14.48
N LEU A 449 23.11 -0.44 -13.54
CA LEU A 449 22.45 -1.20 -12.47
C LEU A 449 21.47 -2.25 -13.04
N TYR A 450 20.62 -1.87 -14.00
CA TYR A 450 19.68 -2.83 -14.59
C TYR A 450 20.38 -3.86 -15.48
N VAL A 451 21.40 -3.46 -16.22
CA VAL A 451 22.24 -4.41 -16.97
C VAL A 451 22.88 -5.43 -16.03
N SER A 452 23.42 -4.99 -14.87
CA SER A 452 24.00 -5.92 -13.89
C SER A 452 22.97 -6.88 -13.29
N ILE A 453 21.71 -6.45 -13.07
CA ILE A 453 20.62 -7.34 -12.62
C ILE A 453 20.31 -8.38 -13.69
N PHE A 454 20.11 -7.96 -14.95
CA PHE A 454 19.76 -8.89 -16.03
C PHE A 454 20.91 -9.85 -16.37
N LEU A 455 22.14 -9.37 -16.40
CA LEU A 455 23.31 -10.22 -16.68
C LEU A 455 23.72 -11.05 -15.46
N GLY A 456 23.54 -10.55 -14.24
CA GLY A 456 23.96 -11.22 -13.01
C GLY A 456 23.36 -12.61 -12.82
N GLY A 457 22.14 -12.83 -13.29
CA GLY A 457 21.50 -14.15 -13.29
C GLY A 457 22.10 -15.14 -14.29
N PHE A 458 22.90 -14.68 -15.26
CA PHE A 458 23.57 -15.50 -16.24
C PHE A 458 25.06 -15.69 -15.95
N VAL A 459 25.60 -15.11 -14.89
CA VAL A 459 26.99 -15.28 -14.46
C VAL A 459 27.06 -16.37 -13.41
N LYS A 460 27.98 -17.32 -13.55
CA LYS A 460 28.09 -18.48 -12.68
C LYS A 460 28.38 -18.12 -11.22
N GLN A 461 29.35 -17.27 -10.99
CA GLN A 461 29.64 -16.74 -9.65
C GLN A 461 30.22 -15.33 -9.78
N TRP A 462 29.41 -14.34 -9.42
CA TRP A 462 29.80 -12.95 -9.49
C TRP A 462 31.01 -12.66 -8.61
N GLY A 463 32.02 -12.01 -9.19
CA GLY A 463 33.28 -11.69 -8.50
C GLY A 463 34.34 -12.80 -8.45
N ALA A 464 34.03 -14.01 -8.97
CA ALA A 464 34.96 -15.13 -8.99
C ALA A 464 35.03 -15.83 -10.36
N ASP A 465 33.87 -16.11 -10.96
CA ASP A 465 33.78 -16.82 -12.24
C ASP A 465 32.70 -16.17 -13.10
N TYR A 466 33.12 -15.34 -14.04
CA TYR A 466 32.25 -14.61 -14.97
C TYR A 466 31.81 -15.43 -16.19
N THR A 467 32.05 -16.75 -16.20
CA THR A 467 31.52 -17.62 -17.27
C THR A 467 29.98 -17.58 -17.31
N LEU A 468 29.45 -17.49 -18.52
CA LEU A 468 27.99 -17.44 -18.71
C LEU A 468 27.36 -18.80 -18.44
N THR A 469 26.29 -18.80 -17.68
CA THR A 469 25.52 -20.01 -17.34
C THR A 469 24.03 -19.72 -17.35
N ILE A 470 23.24 -20.73 -17.60
CA ILE A 470 21.77 -20.74 -17.40
C ILE A 470 21.36 -21.51 -16.14
N ALA A 471 22.36 -21.97 -15.35
CA ALA A 471 22.12 -22.84 -14.20
C ALA A 471 21.16 -22.19 -13.19
N HIS A 472 21.34 -20.92 -12.84
CA HIS A 472 20.48 -20.21 -11.89
C HIS A 472 19.03 -20.13 -12.37
N HIS A 473 18.80 -19.85 -13.65
CA HIS A 473 17.46 -19.82 -14.23
C HIS A 473 16.84 -21.22 -14.30
N ARG A 474 17.64 -22.24 -14.62
CA ARG A 474 17.18 -23.62 -14.62
C ARG A 474 16.79 -24.08 -13.22
N GLU A 475 17.56 -23.74 -12.20
CA GLU A 475 17.32 -24.12 -10.81
C GLU A 475 16.02 -23.53 -10.27
N LEU A 476 15.67 -22.29 -10.65
CA LEU A 476 14.39 -21.68 -10.28
C LEU A 476 13.17 -22.55 -10.66
N TRP A 477 13.27 -23.32 -11.75
CA TRP A 477 12.14 -24.05 -12.30
C TRP A 477 12.27 -25.59 -12.17
N LEU A 478 13.41 -26.10 -11.68
CA LEU A 478 13.66 -27.53 -11.55
C LEU A 478 12.71 -28.24 -10.60
N GLY A 479 12.23 -27.56 -9.57
CA GLY A 479 11.24 -28.10 -8.63
C GLY A 479 9.80 -28.23 -9.18
N GLY A 480 9.56 -27.80 -10.43
CA GLY A 480 8.23 -27.79 -11.03
C GLY A 480 7.28 -26.84 -10.31
N PHE A 481 5.97 -27.14 -10.39
CA PHE A 481 4.92 -26.28 -9.80
C PHE A 481 4.76 -26.45 -8.28
N SER A 482 5.36 -27.47 -7.68
CA SER A 482 5.16 -27.83 -6.26
C SER A 482 6.30 -27.35 -5.36
N SER A 483 7.46 -27.00 -5.90
CA SER A 483 8.62 -26.61 -5.10
C SER A 483 9.45 -25.52 -5.78
N GLY A 484 10.43 -24.95 -5.05
CA GLY A 484 11.32 -23.93 -5.58
C GLY A 484 10.68 -22.54 -5.72
N ALA A 485 11.04 -21.81 -6.77
CA ALA A 485 10.59 -20.45 -7.00
C ALA A 485 9.16 -20.35 -7.55
N TRP A 486 8.69 -21.40 -8.26
CA TRP A 486 7.42 -21.36 -8.96
C TRP A 486 6.20 -21.13 -8.04
N PRO A 487 6.04 -21.84 -6.90
CA PRO A 487 4.94 -21.57 -5.98
C PRO A 487 4.92 -20.11 -5.48
N SER A 488 6.08 -19.55 -5.15
CA SER A 488 6.15 -18.17 -4.68
C SER A 488 5.80 -17.14 -5.77
N PHE A 489 6.11 -17.44 -7.03
CA PHE A 489 5.73 -16.62 -8.17
C PHE A 489 4.22 -16.67 -8.44
N THR A 490 3.64 -17.86 -8.48
CA THR A 490 2.20 -18.04 -8.69
C THR A 490 1.38 -17.43 -7.55
N ASN A 491 1.81 -17.62 -6.29
CA ASN A 491 1.19 -16.98 -5.13
C ASN A 491 1.22 -15.46 -5.26
N SER A 492 2.38 -14.87 -5.58
CA SER A 492 2.48 -13.41 -5.78
C SER A 492 1.55 -12.91 -6.85
N LEU A 493 1.50 -13.59 -8.00
CA LEU A 493 0.65 -13.23 -9.13
C LEU A 493 -0.84 -13.32 -8.74
N MET A 494 -1.24 -14.42 -8.12
CA MET A 494 -2.62 -14.66 -7.69
C MET A 494 -3.06 -13.66 -6.62
N PHE A 495 -2.23 -13.46 -5.58
CA PHE A 495 -2.56 -12.53 -4.49
C PHE A 495 -2.64 -11.09 -5.01
N ALA A 496 -1.71 -10.66 -5.86
CA ALA A 496 -1.74 -9.33 -6.46
C ALA A 496 -2.94 -9.15 -7.40
N PHE A 497 -3.31 -10.20 -8.16
CA PHE A 497 -4.46 -10.18 -9.06
C PHE A 497 -5.79 -10.04 -8.31
N VAL A 498 -5.90 -10.64 -7.13
CA VAL A 498 -7.08 -10.50 -6.25
C VAL A 498 -7.05 -9.18 -5.47
N ALA A 499 -5.89 -8.79 -4.93
CA ALA A 499 -5.75 -7.57 -4.16
C ALA A 499 -6.01 -6.30 -4.97
N ALA A 500 -5.60 -6.25 -6.25
CA ALA A 500 -5.70 -5.05 -7.07
C ALA A 500 -7.15 -4.58 -7.31
N PRO A 501 -8.10 -5.40 -7.75
CA PRO A 501 -9.51 -4.99 -7.88
C PRO A 501 -10.15 -4.67 -6.52
N LEU A 502 -9.82 -5.42 -5.46
CA LEU A 502 -10.30 -5.12 -4.10
C LEU A 502 -9.86 -3.72 -3.65
N THR A 503 -8.59 -3.40 -3.83
CA THR A 503 -8.04 -2.07 -3.53
C THR A 503 -8.76 -0.96 -4.28
N ALA A 504 -8.96 -1.13 -5.59
CA ALA A 504 -9.62 -0.11 -6.42
C ALA A 504 -11.07 0.06 -6.01
N MET A 505 -11.79 -1.02 -5.79
CA MET A 505 -13.21 -1.01 -5.40
C MET A 505 -13.40 -0.34 -4.04
N ILE A 506 -12.66 -0.76 -3.02
CA ILE A 506 -12.77 -0.22 -1.66
C ILE A 506 -12.25 1.23 -1.64
N GLY A 507 -11.12 1.51 -2.29
CA GLY A 507 -10.55 2.86 -2.35
C GLY A 507 -11.48 3.88 -3.00
N ILE A 508 -12.15 3.51 -4.11
CA ILE A 508 -13.12 4.39 -4.77
C ILE A 508 -14.40 4.53 -3.93
N LEU A 509 -14.85 3.45 -3.27
CA LEU A 509 -16.00 3.51 -2.37
C LEU A 509 -15.72 4.50 -1.22
N ILE A 510 -14.57 4.40 -0.58
CA ILE A 510 -14.12 5.33 0.46
C ILE A 510 -14.03 6.76 -0.09
N ALA A 511 -13.43 6.94 -1.27
CA ALA A 511 -13.32 8.25 -1.92
C ALA A 511 -14.70 8.87 -2.17
N TYR A 512 -15.67 8.08 -2.61
CA TYR A 512 -17.05 8.53 -2.82
C TYR A 512 -17.71 8.95 -1.50
N ILE A 513 -17.59 8.12 -0.45
CA ILE A 513 -18.17 8.40 0.87
C ILE A 513 -17.60 9.70 1.44
N ILE A 514 -16.27 9.84 1.42
CA ILE A 514 -15.58 11.03 1.94
C ILE A 514 -15.92 12.29 1.14
N SER A 515 -15.95 12.19 -0.20
CA SER A 515 -16.12 13.38 -1.06
C SER A 515 -17.57 13.84 -1.17
N ARG A 516 -18.55 12.92 -1.11
CA ARG A 516 -19.95 13.19 -1.48
C ARG A 516 -20.94 13.08 -0.33
N LYS A 517 -20.56 12.48 0.80
CA LYS A 517 -21.49 12.24 1.93
C LYS A 517 -21.03 12.97 3.18
N SER A 518 -22.00 13.44 3.96
CA SER A 518 -21.80 14.00 5.28
C SER A 518 -22.54 13.13 6.30
N PHE A 519 -21.86 12.66 7.34
CA PHE A 519 -22.43 11.83 8.40
C PHE A 519 -21.58 11.92 9.67
N PHE A 520 -22.18 11.56 10.79
CA PHE A 520 -21.46 11.42 12.05
C PHE A 520 -20.46 10.27 11.94
N GLY A 521 -19.20 10.49 12.31
CA GLY A 521 -18.12 9.49 12.19
C GLY A 521 -17.30 9.58 10.89
N LYS A 522 -17.61 10.50 9.96
CA LYS A 522 -16.77 10.75 8.77
C LYS A 522 -15.30 11.02 9.14
N GLY A 523 -15.07 11.74 10.25
CA GLY A 523 -13.73 12.01 10.76
C GLY A 523 -12.93 10.75 11.13
N ILE A 524 -13.60 9.67 11.56
CA ILE A 524 -12.97 8.39 11.88
C ILE A 524 -12.45 7.73 10.59
N ILE A 525 -13.27 7.72 9.54
CA ILE A 525 -12.85 7.18 8.23
C ILE A 525 -11.70 8.02 7.66
N ASP A 526 -11.82 9.34 7.71
CA ASP A 526 -10.77 10.25 7.24
C ASP A 526 -9.46 10.00 8.00
N PHE A 527 -9.51 9.90 9.33
CA PHE A 527 -8.35 9.60 10.15
C PHE A 527 -7.78 8.21 9.86
N GLY A 528 -8.64 7.18 9.73
CA GLY A 528 -8.22 5.83 9.38
C GLY A 528 -7.50 5.77 8.03
N THR A 529 -8.00 6.49 7.01
CA THR A 529 -7.32 6.54 5.70
C THR A 529 -5.96 7.22 5.75
N VAL A 530 -5.83 8.23 6.61
CA VAL A 530 -4.55 8.90 6.90
C VAL A 530 -3.60 7.94 7.61
N LEU A 531 -4.10 7.18 8.57
CA LEU A 531 -3.31 6.23 9.36
C LEU A 531 -2.73 5.12 8.49
N ILE A 532 -3.49 4.59 7.50
CA ILE A 532 -2.98 3.62 6.53
C ILE A 532 -1.71 4.13 5.80
N PHE A 533 -1.67 5.43 5.50
CA PHE A 533 -0.51 6.06 4.88
C PHE A 533 0.68 6.18 5.83
N ALA A 534 0.38 6.51 7.08
CA ALA A 534 1.40 6.81 8.08
C ALA A 534 2.04 5.55 8.67
N ILE A 535 1.31 4.41 8.73
CA ILE A 535 1.84 3.17 9.31
C ILE A 535 2.85 2.54 8.35
N PRO A 536 4.12 2.37 8.77
CA PRO A 536 5.13 1.63 8.01
C PRO A 536 4.75 0.16 7.79
N GLY A 537 5.31 -0.44 6.72
CA GLY A 537 5.00 -1.83 6.39
C GLY A 537 5.41 -2.83 7.46
N THR A 538 6.58 -2.65 8.03
CA THR A 538 7.09 -3.48 9.13
C THR A 538 6.16 -3.44 10.34
N VAL A 539 5.72 -2.24 10.73
CA VAL A 539 4.75 -2.05 11.82
C VAL A 539 3.42 -2.74 11.50
N THR A 540 2.94 -2.64 10.25
CA THR A 540 1.72 -3.34 9.82
C THR A 540 1.87 -4.85 9.93
N GLY A 541 3.02 -5.41 9.53
CA GLY A 541 3.30 -6.85 9.63
C GLY A 541 3.26 -7.35 11.07
N VAL A 542 3.99 -6.67 11.96
CA VAL A 542 3.99 -6.97 13.40
C VAL A 542 2.59 -6.85 14.01
N ALA A 543 1.89 -5.74 13.71
CA ALA A 543 0.53 -5.52 14.19
C ALA A 543 -0.43 -6.65 13.79
N TYR A 544 -0.29 -7.14 12.56
CA TYR A 544 -1.15 -8.20 12.04
C TYR A 544 -0.84 -9.57 12.65
N ILE A 545 0.43 -9.90 12.91
CA ILE A 545 0.77 -11.09 13.69
C ILE A 545 0.13 -11.00 15.08
N LEU A 546 0.34 -9.91 15.80
CA LEU A 546 -0.19 -9.74 17.15
C LEU A 546 -1.73 -9.75 17.20
N ALA A 547 -2.39 -9.23 16.16
CA ALA A 547 -3.85 -9.12 16.12
C ALA A 547 -4.55 -10.38 15.63
N PHE A 548 -3.93 -11.14 14.72
CA PHE A 548 -4.57 -12.22 13.97
C PHE A 548 -3.88 -13.58 14.12
N ASN A 549 -3.05 -13.77 15.13
CA ASN A 549 -2.41 -15.05 15.46
C ASN A 549 -3.05 -15.75 16.66
N THR A 550 -4.12 -15.18 17.19
CA THR A 550 -4.82 -15.71 18.37
C THR A 550 -6.32 -15.64 18.18
N PRO A 551 -7.10 -16.52 18.85
CA PRO A 551 -8.55 -16.42 18.86
C PRO A 551 -9.02 -15.01 19.27
N PRO A 552 -10.17 -14.54 18.77
CA PRO A 552 -11.16 -15.26 17.96
C PRO A 552 -10.94 -15.20 16.44
N VAL A 553 -9.99 -14.41 15.95
CA VAL A 553 -9.79 -14.21 14.49
C VAL A 553 -8.36 -14.60 14.13
N GLU A 554 -8.14 -15.83 13.75
CA GLU A 554 -6.86 -16.33 13.27
C GLU A 554 -6.80 -16.28 11.74
N LEU A 555 -5.95 -15.38 11.23
CA LEU A 555 -5.71 -15.23 9.79
C LEU A 555 -4.23 -15.41 9.44
N THR A 556 -3.34 -15.46 10.44
CA THR A 556 -1.90 -15.64 10.21
C THR A 556 -1.63 -16.96 9.50
N GLY A 557 -0.73 -16.93 8.51
CA GLY A 557 -0.43 -18.11 7.68
C GLY A 557 -1.39 -18.35 6.52
N THR A 558 -2.49 -17.60 6.42
CA THR A 558 -3.46 -17.75 5.32
C THR A 558 -3.16 -16.81 4.15
N ALA A 559 -3.56 -17.19 2.94
CA ALA A 559 -3.55 -16.31 1.76
C ALA A 559 -4.41 -15.05 1.98
N ALA A 560 -5.46 -15.14 2.78
CA ALA A 560 -6.39 -14.05 3.04
C ALA A 560 -5.69 -12.85 3.70
N ILE A 561 -4.87 -13.06 4.74
CA ILE A 561 -4.18 -11.96 5.42
C ILE A 561 -3.18 -11.27 4.51
N LEU A 562 -2.51 -12.00 3.60
CA LEU A 562 -1.59 -11.44 2.63
C LEU A 562 -2.33 -10.57 1.60
N ILE A 563 -3.44 -11.07 1.06
CA ILE A 563 -4.29 -10.32 0.11
C ILE A 563 -4.85 -9.05 0.77
N ILE A 564 -5.36 -9.14 2.01
CA ILE A 564 -5.87 -8.01 2.77
C ILE A 564 -4.77 -6.98 3.03
N THR A 565 -3.60 -7.44 3.45
CA THR A 565 -2.42 -6.58 3.70
C THR A 565 -2.01 -5.83 2.43
N MET A 566 -1.89 -6.54 1.31
CA MET A 566 -1.57 -5.95 0.01
C MET A 566 -2.63 -4.93 -0.41
N ALA A 567 -3.92 -5.27 -0.27
CA ALA A 567 -5.03 -4.40 -0.63
C ALA A 567 -5.05 -3.12 0.22
N ILE A 568 -4.93 -3.22 1.53
CA ILE A 568 -4.97 -2.07 2.44
C ILE A 568 -3.78 -1.15 2.21
N ARG A 569 -2.57 -1.70 2.05
CA ARG A 569 -1.37 -0.90 1.81
C ARG A 569 -1.37 -0.14 0.47
N ALA A 570 -2.01 -0.67 -0.55
CA ALA A 570 -2.14 0.00 -1.85
C ALA A 570 -3.37 0.94 -1.91
N MET A 571 -4.34 0.80 -1.01
CA MET A 571 -5.60 1.52 -0.98
C MET A 571 -5.48 3.06 -0.98
N PRO A 572 -4.52 3.69 -0.28
CA PRO A 572 -4.40 5.15 -0.24
C PRO A 572 -4.32 5.81 -1.60
N VAL A 573 -3.69 5.17 -2.59
CA VAL A 573 -3.59 5.71 -3.95
C VAL A 573 -4.94 5.68 -4.65
N GLY A 574 -5.70 4.59 -4.47
CA GLY A 574 -7.08 4.49 -4.97
C GLY A 574 -8.00 5.56 -4.37
N ILE A 575 -7.89 5.80 -3.06
CA ILE A 575 -8.68 6.83 -2.36
C ILE A 575 -8.36 8.22 -2.91
N ARG A 576 -7.09 8.60 -2.97
CA ARG A 576 -6.68 9.93 -3.46
C ARG A 576 -6.99 10.13 -4.95
N GLY A 577 -6.73 9.12 -5.77
CA GLY A 577 -7.10 9.13 -7.19
C GLY A 577 -8.61 9.27 -7.39
N GLY A 578 -9.38 8.51 -6.63
CA GLY A 578 -10.84 8.57 -6.62
C GLY A 578 -11.38 9.94 -6.18
N MET A 579 -10.85 10.49 -5.07
CA MET A 579 -11.23 11.83 -4.60
C MET A 579 -10.93 12.92 -5.65
N SER A 580 -9.74 12.87 -6.27
CA SER A 580 -9.35 13.80 -7.32
C SER A 580 -10.24 13.69 -8.56
N ALA A 581 -10.57 12.47 -8.99
CA ALA A 581 -11.46 12.26 -10.13
C ALA A 581 -12.89 12.71 -9.83
N LEU A 582 -13.41 12.41 -8.65
CA LEU A 582 -14.76 12.83 -8.23
C LEU A 582 -14.86 14.36 -8.07
N SER A 583 -13.81 15.05 -7.63
CA SER A 583 -13.82 16.52 -7.50
C SER A 583 -13.97 17.24 -8.86
N GLN A 584 -13.59 16.58 -9.95
CA GLN A 584 -13.74 17.11 -11.33
C GLN A 584 -15.14 16.88 -11.92
N ILE A 585 -15.98 16.07 -11.26
CA ILE A 585 -17.34 15.77 -11.71
C ILE A 585 -18.32 16.68 -10.97
N SER A 586 -19.15 17.43 -11.73
CA SER A 586 -20.19 18.28 -11.14
C SER A 586 -21.21 17.46 -10.36
N THR A 587 -21.59 17.95 -9.18
CA THR A 587 -22.68 17.35 -8.37
C THR A 587 -24.03 17.38 -9.08
N SER A 588 -24.23 18.30 -10.02
CA SER A 588 -25.46 18.41 -10.83
C SER A 588 -25.80 17.11 -11.59
N LEU A 589 -24.82 16.31 -11.99
CA LEU A 589 -25.07 15.00 -12.62
C LEU A 589 -25.70 13.99 -11.64
N GLU A 590 -25.29 14.02 -10.37
CA GLU A 590 -25.88 13.17 -9.33
C GLU A 590 -27.29 13.66 -9.00
N GLU A 591 -27.50 14.97 -8.91
CA GLU A 591 -28.81 15.59 -8.66
C GLU A 591 -29.80 15.27 -9.81
N ALA A 592 -29.35 15.36 -11.06
CA ALA A 592 -30.15 14.96 -12.23
C ALA A 592 -30.56 13.47 -12.17
N SER A 593 -29.65 12.61 -11.72
CA SER A 593 -29.95 11.18 -11.51
C SER A 593 -31.02 10.96 -10.43
N VAL A 594 -30.95 11.71 -9.32
CA VAL A 594 -31.94 11.66 -8.24
C VAL A 594 -33.30 12.14 -8.73
N LEU A 595 -33.36 13.20 -9.55
CA LEU A 595 -34.60 13.67 -10.15
C LEU A 595 -35.27 12.59 -11.03
N GLN A 596 -34.47 11.72 -11.65
CA GLN A 596 -34.94 10.54 -12.40
C GLN A 596 -35.27 9.34 -11.48
N ARG A 597 -35.37 9.54 -10.18
CA ARG A 597 -35.65 8.51 -9.16
C ARG A 597 -34.64 7.35 -9.14
N ALA A 598 -33.40 7.58 -9.56
CA ALA A 598 -32.34 6.59 -9.49
C ALA A 598 -31.79 6.55 -8.04
N GLY A 599 -31.67 5.35 -7.47
CA GLY A 599 -31.00 5.15 -6.19
C GLY A 599 -29.48 5.33 -6.32
N SER A 600 -28.78 5.56 -5.19
CA SER A 600 -27.33 5.83 -5.19
C SER A 600 -26.50 4.75 -5.89
N LEU A 601 -26.82 3.47 -5.72
CA LEU A 601 -26.14 2.38 -6.43
C LEU A 601 -26.25 2.51 -7.96
N LYS A 602 -27.44 2.85 -8.47
CA LYS A 602 -27.67 3.04 -9.89
C LYS A 602 -26.89 4.27 -10.41
N THR A 603 -26.88 5.36 -9.66
CA THR A 603 -26.11 6.57 -9.97
C THR A 603 -24.61 6.28 -10.04
N ILE A 604 -24.08 5.57 -9.03
CA ILE A 604 -22.65 5.18 -9.01
C ILE A 604 -22.33 4.31 -10.24
N ARG A 605 -23.11 3.23 -10.47
CA ARG A 605 -22.82 2.27 -11.54
C ARG A 605 -22.97 2.86 -12.94
N SER A 606 -24.00 3.68 -13.16
CA SER A 606 -24.37 4.14 -14.50
C SER A 606 -23.78 5.51 -14.85
N VAL A 607 -23.44 6.35 -13.87
CA VAL A 607 -22.92 7.72 -14.10
C VAL A 607 -21.47 7.84 -13.63
N LEU A 608 -21.18 7.57 -12.35
CA LEU A 608 -19.87 7.88 -11.80
C LEU A 608 -18.77 6.91 -12.26
N LEU A 609 -18.99 5.58 -12.16
CA LEU A 609 -17.97 4.58 -12.54
C LEU A 609 -17.53 4.70 -14.01
N PRO A 610 -18.43 4.90 -14.99
CA PRO A 610 -18.00 5.12 -16.37
C PRO A 610 -17.16 6.38 -16.57
N LEU A 611 -17.45 7.46 -15.83
CA LEU A 611 -16.70 8.71 -15.91
C LEU A 611 -15.28 8.60 -15.31
N ILE A 612 -15.11 7.83 -14.23
CA ILE A 612 -13.81 7.63 -13.56
C ILE A 612 -13.10 6.35 -13.97
N ARG A 613 -13.53 5.67 -15.03
CA ARG A 613 -12.97 4.36 -15.45
C ARG A 613 -11.44 4.37 -15.60
N SER A 614 -10.88 5.45 -16.14
CA SER A 614 -9.43 5.58 -16.28
C SER A 614 -8.71 5.62 -14.94
N THR A 615 -9.30 6.26 -13.94
CA THR A 615 -8.78 6.28 -12.55
C THR A 615 -8.87 4.90 -11.92
N ILE A 616 -9.95 4.15 -12.17
CA ILE A 616 -10.11 2.77 -11.67
C ILE A 616 -8.99 1.89 -12.22
N VAL A 617 -8.79 1.88 -13.54
CA VAL A 617 -7.76 1.07 -14.19
C VAL A 617 -6.36 1.45 -13.71
N SER A 618 -6.06 2.74 -13.58
CA SER A 618 -4.77 3.23 -13.07
C SER A 618 -4.55 2.81 -11.61
N SER A 619 -5.60 2.86 -10.78
CA SER A 619 -5.54 2.41 -9.39
C SER A 619 -5.30 0.90 -9.28
N MET A 620 -6.00 0.11 -10.10
CA MET A 620 -5.78 -1.35 -10.16
C MET A 620 -4.36 -1.68 -10.60
N ALA A 621 -3.86 -1.02 -11.65
CA ALA A 621 -2.51 -1.25 -12.14
C ALA A 621 -1.44 -0.90 -11.10
N TYR A 622 -1.58 0.24 -10.43
CA TYR A 622 -0.69 0.62 -9.34
C TYR A 622 -0.74 -0.38 -8.19
N SER A 623 -1.94 -0.79 -7.79
CA SER A 623 -2.12 -1.75 -6.70
C SER A 623 -1.50 -3.10 -7.04
N PHE A 624 -1.65 -3.58 -8.27
CA PHE A 624 -1.03 -4.82 -8.73
C PHE A 624 0.49 -4.76 -8.64
N ILE A 625 1.11 -3.70 -9.21
CA ILE A 625 2.56 -3.50 -9.17
C ILE A 625 3.03 -3.44 -7.70
N ARG A 626 2.34 -2.67 -6.88
CA ARG A 626 2.71 -2.49 -5.46
C ARG A 626 2.59 -3.79 -4.67
N SER A 627 1.58 -4.61 -4.94
CA SER A 627 1.39 -5.93 -4.31
C SER A 627 2.50 -6.90 -4.69
N MET A 628 2.89 -6.93 -5.96
CA MET A 628 3.98 -7.77 -6.46
C MET A 628 5.37 -7.39 -5.93
N THR A 629 5.56 -6.12 -5.56
CA THR A 629 6.87 -5.58 -5.13
C THR A 629 6.96 -5.37 -3.61
N THR A 630 5.88 -5.63 -2.86
CA THR A 630 5.88 -5.42 -1.41
C THR A 630 6.67 -6.50 -0.68
N VAL A 631 7.45 -6.11 0.32
CA VAL A 631 8.23 -6.99 1.21
C VAL A 631 7.89 -6.71 2.66
N SER A 632 7.96 -5.44 3.07
CA SER A 632 8.05 -5.00 4.46
C SER A 632 6.95 -5.49 5.40
N ALA A 633 5.72 -5.72 4.92
CA ALA A 633 4.65 -6.29 5.74
C ALA A 633 4.50 -7.80 5.51
N VAL A 634 4.72 -8.23 4.27
CA VAL A 634 4.47 -9.61 3.84
C VAL A 634 5.47 -10.58 4.43
N ILE A 635 6.72 -10.14 4.66
CA ILE A 635 7.78 -10.98 5.23
C ILE A 635 7.42 -11.54 6.62
N PHE A 636 6.62 -10.82 7.38
CA PHE A 636 6.17 -11.25 8.70
C PHE A 636 4.98 -12.22 8.65
N LEU A 637 4.24 -12.23 7.54
CA LEU A 637 2.97 -12.95 7.41
C LEU A 637 3.06 -14.18 6.49
N ALA A 638 4.09 -14.23 5.64
CA ALA A 638 4.30 -15.32 4.71
C ALA A 638 4.78 -16.58 5.45
N THR A 639 4.22 -17.74 5.07
CA THR A 639 4.61 -19.06 5.54
C THR A 639 5.13 -19.90 4.35
N ALA A 640 5.58 -21.12 4.61
CA ALA A 640 6.07 -22.00 3.56
C ALA A 640 5.03 -22.21 2.42
N GLY A 641 3.74 -22.38 2.76
CA GLY A 641 2.66 -22.55 1.78
C GLY A 641 2.19 -21.26 1.10
N THR A 642 2.36 -20.12 1.75
CA THR A 642 1.92 -18.82 1.24
C THR A 642 3.09 -17.89 0.87
N ASN A 643 4.28 -18.44 0.67
CA ASN A 643 5.47 -17.69 0.30
C ASN A 643 5.25 -16.92 -1.01
N VAL A 644 5.83 -15.71 -1.10
CA VAL A 644 5.72 -14.84 -2.28
C VAL A 644 7.10 -14.56 -2.90
N ALA A 645 7.12 -14.10 -4.13
CA ALA A 645 8.35 -13.90 -4.90
C ALA A 645 9.39 -13.03 -4.16
N THR A 646 8.96 -11.95 -3.54
CA THR A 646 9.84 -11.02 -2.84
C THR A 646 10.46 -11.62 -1.58
N THR A 647 9.72 -12.43 -0.82
CA THR A 647 10.23 -13.12 0.37
C THR A 647 11.15 -14.28 -0.02
N TYR A 648 10.84 -14.99 -1.11
CA TYR A 648 11.72 -16.03 -1.65
C TYR A 648 13.06 -15.46 -2.11
N ILE A 649 13.07 -14.36 -2.87
CA ILE A 649 14.32 -13.71 -3.31
C ILE A 649 15.15 -13.32 -2.08
N LEU A 650 14.53 -12.71 -1.07
CA LEU A 650 15.21 -12.27 0.13
C LEU A 650 15.83 -13.43 0.91
N SER A 651 15.09 -14.53 1.07
CA SER A 651 15.61 -15.75 1.70
C SER A 651 16.84 -16.33 0.95
N ARG A 652 16.84 -16.25 -0.39
CA ARG A 652 18.02 -16.65 -1.18
C ARG A 652 19.22 -15.72 -0.99
N VAL A 653 18.97 -14.42 -0.82
CA VAL A 653 20.04 -13.46 -0.48
C VAL A 653 20.64 -13.78 0.89
N GLU A 654 19.80 -14.03 1.90
CA GLU A 654 20.24 -14.41 3.26
C GLU A 654 21.02 -15.72 3.28
N SER A 655 20.64 -16.68 2.41
CA SER A 655 21.37 -17.96 2.25
C SER A 655 22.67 -17.85 1.46
N GLY A 656 23.00 -16.67 0.90
CA GLY A 656 24.18 -16.45 0.07
C GLY A 656 24.03 -16.82 -1.41
N ASP A 657 22.84 -17.32 -1.84
CA ASP A 657 22.55 -17.72 -3.22
C ASP A 657 22.22 -16.50 -4.11
N THR A 658 23.14 -15.55 -4.18
CA THR A 658 22.93 -14.26 -4.87
C THR A 658 22.62 -14.43 -6.36
N GLY A 659 23.19 -15.43 -7.04
CA GLY A 659 22.93 -15.71 -8.46
C GLY A 659 21.47 -16.07 -8.72
N ILE A 660 20.88 -16.95 -7.89
CA ILE A 660 19.48 -17.35 -7.98
C ILE A 660 18.57 -16.17 -7.64
N ALA A 661 18.92 -15.40 -6.59
CA ALA A 661 18.16 -14.23 -6.18
C ALA A 661 18.08 -13.16 -7.27
N VAL A 662 19.21 -12.89 -7.95
CA VAL A 662 19.29 -11.91 -9.05
C VAL A 662 18.55 -12.43 -10.30
N ALA A 663 18.70 -13.71 -10.63
CA ALA A 663 17.98 -14.34 -11.74
C ALA A 663 16.45 -14.21 -11.54
N TYR A 664 15.98 -14.50 -10.33
CA TYR A 664 14.55 -14.36 -10.03
C TYR A 664 14.10 -12.90 -10.02
N GLY A 665 14.90 -11.99 -9.47
CA GLY A 665 14.64 -10.55 -9.51
C GLY A 665 14.50 -10.03 -10.94
N SER A 666 15.32 -10.50 -11.88
CA SER A 666 15.24 -10.13 -13.30
C SER A 666 13.92 -10.60 -13.95
N ILE A 667 13.47 -11.82 -13.64
CA ILE A 667 12.19 -12.36 -14.12
C ILE A 667 11.02 -11.54 -13.57
N LEU A 668 11.07 -11.19 -12.28
CA LEU A 668 10.03 -10.38 -11.65
C LEU A 668 9.94 -8.98 -12.29
N ILE A 669 11.08 -8.31 -12.53
CA ILE A 669 11.13 -7.01 -13.22
C ILE A 669 10.56 -7.13 -14.63
N LEU A 670 10.93 -8.15 -15.38
CA LEU A 670 10.44 -8.38 -16.74
C LEU A 670 8.92 -8.59 -16.75
N THR A 671 8.40 -9.39 -15.82
CA THR A 671 6.95 -9.62 -15.66
C THR A 671 6.22 -8.30 -15.38
N MET A 672 6.75 -7.48 -14.47
CA MET A 672 6.17 -6.17 -14.15
C MET A 672 6.24 -5.19 -15.32
N LEU A 673 7.33 -5.21 -16.08
CA LEU A 673 7.48 -4.39 -17.28
C LEU A 673 6.44 -4.76 -18.33
N VAL A 674 6.29 -6.05 -18.62
CA VAL A 674 5.28 -6.55 -19.57
C VAL A 674 3.87 -6.15 -19.11
N PHE A 675 3.56 -6.35 -17.83
CA PHE A 675 2.26 -5.93 -17.29
C PHE A 675 2.01 -4.43 -17.43
N THR A 676 3.01 -3.61 -17.11
CA THR A 676 2.91 -2.14 -17.23
C THR A 676 2.67 -1.71 -18.68
N LEU A 677 3.38 -2.31 -19.63
CA LEU A 677 3.20 -2.04 -21.05
C LEU A 677 1.80 -2.45 -21.53
N LEU A 678 1.29 -3.59 -21.09
CA LEU A 678 -0.07 -4.04 -21.38
C LEU A 678 -1.12 -3.05 -20.87
N VAL A 679 -0.97 -2.57 -19.64
CA VAL A 679 -1.86 -1.54 -19.07
C VAL A 679 -1.77 -0.23 -19.84
N GLU A 680 -0.57 0.22 -20.22
CA GLU A 680 -0.41 1.42 -21.05
C GLU A 680 -1.07 1.28 -22.43
N MET A 681 -0.97 0.13 -23.07
CA MET A 681 -1.65 -0.14 -24.34
C MET A 681 -3.19 -0.06 -24.22
N VAL A 682 -3.74 -0.61 -23.14
CA VAL A 682 -5.19 -0.57 -22.88
C VAL A 682 -5.66 0.85 -22.56
N THR A 683 -4.92 1.58 -21.70
CA THR A 683 -5.28 2.95 -21.31
C THR A 683 -4.95 3.99 -22.38
N GLY A 684 -3.86 3.82 -23.11
CA GLY A 684 -3.41 4.71 -24.19
C GLY A 684 -4.37 4.73 -25.38
N ARG A 685 -4.89 3.57 -25.80
CA ARG A 685 -5.91 3.48 -26.85
C ARG A 685 -7.16 4.29 -26.52
N SER A 686 -7.59 4.30 -25.27
CA SER A 686 -8.74 5.09 -24.82
C SER A 686 -8.53 6.62 -24.88
N ARG A 687 -7.31 7.10 -24.86
CA ARG A 687 -6.96 8.53 -25.03
C ARG A 687 -6.92 8.95 -26.50
N VAL A 688 -6.35 8.10 -27.35
CA VAL A 688 -6.26 8.36 -28.81
C VAL A 688 -7.64 8.36 -29.45
N GLU A 689 -8.52 7.42 -29.09
CA GLU A 689 -9.91 7.38 -29.59
C GLU A 689 -10.73 8.61 -29.20
N ARG A 690 -10.47 9.23 -28.04
CA ARG A 690 -11.14 10.49 -27.66
C ARG A 690 -10.63 11.68 -28.44
N GLN A 691 -9.34 11.77 -28.76
CA GLN A 691 -8.79 12.85 -29.56
C GLN A 691 -9.21 12.78 -31.05
N VAL A 692 -9.44 11.57 -31.55
CA VAL A 692 -9.93 11.37 -32.94
C VAL A 692 -11.42 11.68 -33.06
N LYS A 693 -12.23 11.46 -32.01
CA LYS A 693 -13.67 11.81 -32.01
C LYS A 693 -13.95 13.30 -31.76
N THR A 694 -12.96 14.08 -31.32
CA THR A 694 -13.07 15.53 -31.07
C THR A 694 -12.45 16.38 -32.21
N LYS A 695 -11.90 15.77 -33.25
CA LYS A 695 -11.55 16.38 -34.53
C LYS A 695 -12.58 15.96 -35.56
#